data_aac2539fb03df23dbc5651894240bc5d
#
_entry.id   aac2539fb03df23dbc5651894240bc5d
#
_cell.length_a   1.000
_cell.length_b   1.000
_cell.length_c   1.000
_cell.angle_alpha   90.00
_cell.angle_beta   90.00
_cell.angle_gamma   90.00
#
_symmetry.space_group_name_H-M   'P 1'
#
loop_
_entity.id
_entity.type
_entity.pdbx_description
1 polymer ?
#
loop_
_entity_poly.entity_id
_entity_poly.type
_entity_poly.pdbx_seq_one_letter_code
_entity_poly.pdbx_strand_id
1 'polypeptide(L)'
;MTGTEKKTLASGNDGLYAVLPLRDIVVFPHMIVPLFVGREKSIRALEEVMGVDKQILLATQKNAADDDPAADAIYDIGTIANVLQLLKLPDGTVKVLVEGTARAQITRFTDREDYHEAYAHSLEEPQEDPVEIEALARSVVADFENYVKLNKKISPEVVGAASQIEDYSKLADTVASHLAIKIPEKQEMLSLLSVRERLEKALSFMEAEISVLQVEKRIRSRVKRQMEKTQREYYLNEQMKAIQKELGDGEDGRDEAAELEERINKTKLSKEAREKAHAELKKLRSMSPMSAEATVVRNYLDWLLSIPWGKKSKVKQDLNFAQEVLDEEHFGLDKVKERIVEYLAVQARSSKIKGPILCLVGPPGVGKTSLARSIAKATGREYVRMSLGGVRDEAEIRGHRRTYIGSMPGKVIQSMKKAKKSNPLFLLDEIDKMGQDFRGDPSSALLEVLDPEQNSTFMDHYLEVEYDLSNVMFVTTANTLNIPGPLMDRMEIIRIAGYTEDEKLEITKRHLLPKAIRDHALQPKEFSVSEDALRAIIRHYTREAGVRNLERELMKLARKAVTEILKTKKKSVKITEANLADYLGVQKFRYGQIEGEDQLGVVTGLAWTEVGGELLTIEGVMMPGKGRMTVTGNLRDVMKESISAAASYVRSRAVDFGIEPPVFDKRDIHVHVPEGATPKDGPSAGIAMVTAIVSVLTGIPVRKDVAMTGEITLRGRVLPIGGLKEKLLAALRGGIKKVLIPEENAKDLAEIPDNVKNNLEIVPVSRVGEVLRHALVRMPEPIEWTETETSSAAVPGAGDEDTAATVAH
;
A
#
# COMPACT_ATOMS: atom_id res chain seq x y z
N MET A 1 31.50 27.49 20.47
CA MET A 1 31.11 28.53 21.43
C MET A 1 29.90 29.23 20.83
N THR A 2 28.75 28.87 21.28
CA THR A 2 27.54 29.70 21.40
C THR A 2 26.55 28.86 22.21
N GLY A 3 26.43 29.20 23.48
CA GLY A 3 25.56 28.54 24.40
C GLY A 3 24.11 28.97 24.15
N THR A 4 23.24 27.97 24.06
CA THR A 4 21.80 28.18 24.12
C THR A 4 21.41 28.33 25.58
N GLU A 5 21.16 29.55 26.01
CA GLU A 5 20.57 29.88 27.32
C GLU A 5 19.20 29.22 27.41
N LYS A 6 19.07 28.24 28.27
CA LYS A 6 17.76 27.86 28.83
C LYS A 6 17.23 29.00 29.67
N LYS A 7 16.30 29.79 29.14
CA LYS A 7 15.44 30.66 29.93
C LYS A 7 14.63 29.81 30.89
N THR A 8 14.99 29.80 32.13
CA THR A 8 14.20 29.33 33.27
C THR A 8 12.98 30.23 33.38
N LEU A 9 11.82 29.77 32.95
CA LEU A 9 10.54 30.42 33.19
C LEU A 9 10.17 30.24 34.68
N ALA A 10 9.68 31.31 35.28
CA ALA A 10 9.37 31.45 36.69
C ALA A 10 8.34 30.40 37.16
N SER A 11 8.55 29.91 38.38
CA SER A 11 7.71 28.99 39.13
C SER A 11 6.29 29.51 39.32
N GLY A 12 5.37 29.14 38.43
CA GLY A 12 3.95 29.07 38.75
C GLY A 12 3.69 27.92 39.73
N ASN A 13 2.74 28.04 40.65
CA ASN A 13 2.32 26.93 41.51
C ASN A 13 1.79 25.80 40.64
N ASP A 14 2.48 24.64 40.62
CA ASP A 14 2.01 23.46 39.96
C ASP A 14 0.76 22.93 40.64
N GLY A 15 -0.37 22.92 39.95
CA GLY A 15 -1.59 22.27 40.39
C GLY A 15 -1.58 20.77 40.03
N LEU A 16 -2.25 19.97 40.83
CA LEU A 16 -2.43 18.54 40.59
C LEU A 16 -3.76 18.33 39.85
N TYR A 17 -3.74 17.75 38.67
CA TYR A 17 -4.91 17.54 37.83
C TYR A 17 -5.04 16.09 37.40
N ALA A 18 -6.27 15.57 37.36
CA ALA A 18 -6.57 14.36 36.65
C ALA A 18 -6.45 14.63 35.12
N VAL A 19 -5.80 13.74 34.41
CA VAL A 19 -5.54 13.87 32.97
C VAL A 19 -6.48 12.98 32.17
N LEU A 20 -7.12 13.55 31.15
CA LEU A 20 -7.94 12.81 30.18
C LEU A 20 -7.20 12.74 28.84
N PRO A 21 -6.62 11.59 28.49
CA PRO A 21 -5.97 11.42 27.19
C PRO A 21 -6.99 11.39 26.04
N LEU A 22 -6.83 12.31 25.08
CA LEU A 22 -7.70 12.45 23.91
C LEU A 22 -7.08 11.78 22.69
N ARG A 23 -7.88 11.02 21.91
CA ARG A 23 -7.39 10.25 20.75
C ARG A 23 -7.23 11.05 19.48
N ASP A 24 -8.28 11.79 19.13
CA ASP A 24 -8.50 12.36 17.78
C ASP A 24 -8.89 13.83 17.79
N ILE A 25 -8.79 14.48 18.95
CA ILE A 25 -9.14 15.88 19.11
C ILE A 25 -8.12 16.61 19.97
N VAL A 26 -7.83 17.86 19.59
CA VAL A 26 -7.12 18.83 20.40
C VAL A 26 -8.14 19.85 20.88
N VAL A 27 -8.24 20.05 22.19
CA VAL A 27 -9.17 21.02 22.78
C VAL A 27 -8.40 22.30 23.08
N PHE A 28 -8.89 23.42 22.53
CA PHE A 28 -8.32 24.75 22.78
C PHE A 28 -9.05 25.45 23.93
N PRO A 29 -8.42 26.47 24.56
CA PRO A 29 -9.13 27.35 25.46
C PRO A 29 -10.40 27.94 24.84
N HIS A 30 -11.42 28.15 25.66
CA HIS A 30 -12.75 28.65 25.27
C HIS A 30 -13.57 27.75 24.33
N MET A 31 -13.07 26.56 24.06
CA MET A 31 -13.78 25.56 23.23
C MET A 31 -14.72 24.72 24.09
N ILE A 32 -15.99 24.68 23.73
CA ILE A 32 -16.98 23.76 24.34
C ILE A 32 -17.16 22.56 23.47
N VAL A 33 -16.84 21.37 23.98
CA VAL A 33 -16.88 20.15 23.19
C VAL A 33 -17.48 18.98 23.94
N PRO A 34 -18.39 18.21 23.31
CA PRO A 34 -18.85 16.94 23.88
C PRO A 34 -17.82 15.85 23.55
N LEU A 35 -17.34 15.17 24.59
CA LEU A 35 -16.43 14.03 24.47
C LEU A 35 -17.18 12.73 24.84
N PHE A 36 -16.86 11.66 24.14
CA PHE A 36 -17.34 10.31 24.46
C PHE A 36 -16.20 9.50 25.05
N VAL A 37 -16.31 9.12 26.31
CA VAL A 37 -15.26 8.47 27.08
C VAL A 37 -15.67 7.05 27.41
N GLY A 38 -14.94 6.07 26.90
CA GLY A 38 -15.20 4.64 27.13
C GLY A 38 -14.08 3.91 27.87
N ARG A 39 -12.91 4.53 28.06
CA ARG A 39 -11.78 3.93 28.78
C ARG A 39 -12.02 3.98 30.28
N GLU A 40 -11.79 2.86 30.98
CA GLU A 40 -12.05 2.75 32.42
C GLU A 40 -11.25 3.77 33.23
N LYS A 41 -9.95 3.95 32.96
CA LYS A 41 -9.09 4.95 33.60
C LYS A 41 -9.61 6.38 33.38
N SER A 42 -10.07 6.68 32.19
CA SER A 42 -10.62 8.00 31.85
C SER A 42 -11.97 8.27 32.49
N ILE A 43 -12.80 7.25 32.68
CA ILE A 43 -14.08 7.33 33.37
C ILE A 43 -13.82 7.59 34.85
N ARG A 44 -12.87 6.88 35.48
CA ARG A 44 -12.47 7.09 36.88
C ARG A 44 -11.93 8.52 37.13
N ALA A 45 -11.09 9.03 36.21
CA ALA A 45 -10.61 10.39 36.27
C ALA A 45 -11.76 11.42 36.28
N LEU A 46 -12.77 11.24 35.44
CA LEU A 46 -13.95 12.11 35.39
C LEU A 46 -14.82 11.99 36.67
N GLU A 47 -14.99 10.80 37.22
CA GLU A 47 -15.76 10.58 38.46
C GLU A 47 -15.11 11.26 39.66
N GLU A 48 -13.77 11.18 39.77
CA GLU A 48 -13.01 11.84 40.85
C GLU A 48 -13.16 13.36 40.77
N VAL A 49 -12.99 13.93 39.59
CA VAL A 49 -13.07 15.37 39.35
C VAL A 49 -14.47 15.92 39.64
N MET A 50 -15.52 15.17 39.39
CA MET A 50 -16.90 15.61 39.69
C MET A 50 -17.17 15.78 41.19
N GLY A 51 -16.40 15.11 42.04
CA GLY A 51 -16.49 15.20 43.50
C GLY A 51 -15.76 16.38 44.12
N VAL A 52 -14.84 17.04 43.39
CA VAL A 52 -13.95 18.08 43.92
C VAL A 52 -14.15 19.42 43.19
N ASP A 53 -13.29 19.77 42.23
CA ASP A 53 -13.23 21.11 41.64
C ASP A 53 -13.81 21.18 40.23
N LYS A 54 -14.25 20.09 39.67
CA LYS A 54 -14.74 19.96 38.27
C LYS A 54 -13.72 20.40 37.21
N GLN A 55 -12.46 20.48 37.55
CA GLN A 55 -11.38 20.82 36.62
C GLN A 55 -10.61 19.57 36.19
N ILE A 56 -10.40 19.39 34.91
CA ILE A 56 -9.67 18.27 34.33
C ILE A 56 -8.65 18.79 33.33
N LEU A 57 -7.52 18.10 33.20
CA LEU A 57 -6.52 18.42 32.21
C LEU A 57 -6.74 17.53 30.96
N LEU A 58 -7.03 18.15 29.83
CA LEU A 58 -7.22 17.51 28.56
C LEU A 58 -5.89 17.52 27.78
N ALA A 59 -5.32 16.36 27.53
CA ALA A 59 -4.07 16.23 26.77
C ALA A 59 -4.21 15.21 25.66
N THR A 60 -3.78 15.56 24.44
CA THR A 60 -3.90 14.70 23.28
C THR A 60 -2.80 13.64 23.27
N GLN A 61 -3.12 12.42 22.88
CA GLN A 61 -2.11 11.35 22.69
C GLN A 61 -1.42 11.46 21.34
N LYS A 62 -0.13 11.06 21.29
CA LYS A 62 0.68 11.14 20.06
C LYS A 62 0.27 10.11 19.00
N ASN A 63 -0.25 8.97 19.43
CA ASN A 63 -0.74 7.90 18.55
C ASN A 63 -2.19 7.55 18.88
N ALA A 64 -3.11 7.83 17.96
CA ALA A 64 -4.54 7.59 18.16
C ALA A 64 -4.93 6.11 18.29
N ALA A 65 -4.09 5.18 17.85
CA ALA A 65 -4.34 3.74 17.90
C ALA A 65 -4.04 3.10 19.27
N ASP A 66 -3.43 3.85 20.19
CA ASP A 66 -3.04 3.36 21.50
C ASP A 66 -4.23 3.40 22.48
N ASP A 67 -4.60 2.27 23.03
CA ASP A 67 -5.75 2.17 23.94
C ASP A 67 -5.43 2.57 25.38
N ASP A 68 -4.20 2.41 25.83
CA ASP A 68 -3.72 2.79 27.17
C ASP A 68 -2.36 3.51 27.03
N PRO A 69 -2.37 4.80 26.60
CA PRO A 69 -1.13 5.52 26.34
C PRO A 69 -0.33 5.71 27.61
N ALA A 70 0.95 5.36 27.56
CA ALA A 70 1.89 5.70 28.62
C ALA A 70 2.14 7.22 28.68
N ALA A 71 2.70 7.71 29.78
CA ALA A 71 2.93 9.15 30.02
C ALA A 71 3.73 9.83 28.90
N ASP A 72 4.70 9.14 28.30
CA ASP A 72 5.53 9.62 27.20
C ASP A 72 4.81 9.63 25.84
N ALA A 73 3.70 8.89 25.73
CA ALA A 73 2.83 8.86 24.54
C ALA A 73 1.78 9.98 24.51
N ILE A 74 1.74 10.85 25.54
CA ILE A 74 0.85 12.01 25.65
C ILE A 74 1.67 13.28 25.36
N TYR A 75 1.04 14.31 24.80
CA TYR A 75 1.69 15.60 24.59
C TYR A 75 1.84 16.37 25.91
N ASP A 76 2.94 17.08 26.05
CA ASP A 76 3.29 17.79 27.29
C ASP A 76 2.48 19.08 27.51
N ILE A 77 1.86 19.61 26.44
CA ILE A 77 0.98 20.77 26.51
C ILE A 77 -0.45 20.34 26.25
N GLY A 78 -1.33 20.66 27.20
CA GLY A 78 -2.75 20.38 27.15
C GLY A 78 -3.59 21.61 27.54
N THR A 79 -4.86 21.38 27.77
CA THR A 79 -5.82 22.44 28.17
C THR A 79 -6.51 22.05 29.46
N ILE A 80 -6.43 22.92 30.49
CA ILE A 80 -7.26 22.80 31.67
C ILE A 80 -8.69 23.10 31.24
N ALA A 81 -9.64 22.25 31.60
CA ALA A 81 -11.02 22.39 31.23
C ALA A 81 -11.96 22.19 32.41
N ASN A 82 -13.09 22.90 32.39
CA ASN A 82 -14.19 22.70 33.34
C ASN A 82 -15.16 21.64 32.80
N VAL A 83 -15.58 20.73 33.66
CA VAL A 83 -16.62 19.75 33.32
C VAL A 83 -17.98 20.40 33.56
N LEU A 84 -18.68 20.70 32.44
CA LEU A 84 -20.00 21.35 32.51
C LEU A 84 -21.12 20.35 32.75
N GLN A 85 -21.09 19.20 32.12
CA GLN A 85 -22.13 18.17 32.22
C GLN A 85 -21.53 16.80 31.99
N LEU A 86 -21.98 15.82 32.78
CA LEU A 86 -21.62 14.41 32.63
C LEU A 86 -22.88 13.56 32.55
N LEU A 87 -22.97 12.70 31.52
CA LEU A 87 -24.10 11.79 31.29
C LEU A 87 -23.57 10.37 31.04
N LYS A 88 -23.96 9.43 31.92
CA LYS A 88 -23.65 8.00 31.69
C LYS A 88 -24.65 7.40 30.71
N LEU A 89 -24.14 6.72 29.68
CA LEU A 89 -24.94 6.06 28.66
C LEU A 89 -25.16 4.59 29.03
N PRO A 90 -26.23 3.94 28.48
CA PRO A 90 -26.57 2.54 28.81
C PRO A 90 -25.49 1.52 28.38
N ASP A 91 -24.62 1.86 27.45
CA ASP A 91 -23.51 1.03 26.94
C ASP A 91 -22.25 1.11 27.81
N GLY A 92 -22.30 1.84 28.92
CA GLY A 92 -21.16 2.05 29.82
C GLY A 92 -20.24 3.19 29.43
N THR A 93 -20.45 3.85 28.28
CA THR A 93 -19.68 5.06 27.91
C THR A 93 -20.21 6.28 28.65
N VAL A 94 -19.33 7.28 28.84
CA VAL A 94 -19.68 8.54 29.48
C VAL A 94 -19.60 9.64 28.44
N LYS A 95 -20.69 10.35 28.25
CA LYS A 95 -20.71 11.59 27.47
C LYS A 95 -20.45 12.76 28.45
N VAL A 96 -19.36 13.48 28.24
CA VAL A 96 -19.00 14.63 29.02
C VAL A 96 -18.93 15.88 28.15
N LEU A 97 -19.51 16.98 28.64
CA LEU A 97 -19.37 18.29 28.03
C LEU A 97 -18.31 19.07 28.82
N VAL A 98 -17.26 19.49 28.13
CA VAL A 98 -16.13 20.19 28.71
C VAL A 98 -15.95 21.53 28.05
N GLU A 99 -15.48 22.53 28.83
CA GLU A 99 -15.09 23.86 28.38
C GLU A 99 -13.62 24.07 28.70
N GLY A 100 -12.78 24.26 27.68
CA GLY A 100 -11.38 24.64 27.87
C GLY A 100 -11.24 26.02 28.52
N THR A 101 -10.36 26.14 29.49
CA THR A 101 -10.15 27.43 30.22
C THR A 101 -8.78 28.04 29.96
N ALA A 102 -7.71 27.27 30.09
CA ALA A 102 -6.34 27.77 29.94
C ALA A 102 -5.40 26.70 29.40
N ARG A 103 -4.37 27.12 28.68
CA ARG A 103 -3.25 26.25 28.32
C ARG A 103 -2.46 25.84 29.54
N ALA A 104 -2.01 24.60 29.60
CA ALA A 104 -1.18 24.12 30.69
C ALA A 104 -0.07 23.23 30.19
N GLN A 105 1.10 23.36 30.82
CA GLN A 105 2.23 22.47 30.59
C GLN A 105 2.27 21.41 31.69
N ILE A 106 2.34 20.17 31.30
CA ILE A 106 2.54 19.04 32.20
C ILE A 106 4.02 19.00 32.60
N THR A 107 4.27 19.04 33.91
CA THR A 107 5.61 19.00 34.48
C THR A 107 6.04 17.56 34.74
N ARG A 108 5.16 16.76 35.34
CA ARG A 108 5.39 15.33 35.61
C ARG A 108 4.07 14.61 35.87
N PHE A 109 4.00 13.34 35.44
CA PHE A 109 2.93 12.44 35.86
C PHE A 109 3.22 11.86 37.25
N THR A 110 2.16 11.51 37.97
CA THR A 110 2.26 10.76 39.24
C THR A 110 2.32 9.24 38.94
N ASP A 111 2.75 8.47 39.94
CA ASP A 111 2.80 7.00 39.84
C ASP A 111 1.43 6.32 40.13
N ARG A 112 0.33 7.05 39.91
CA ARG A 112 -1.02 6.54 40.14
C ARG A 112 -1.46 5.60 39.05
N GLU A 113 -1.94 4.40 39.45
CA GLU A 113 -2.32 3.34 38.46
C GLU A 113 -3.78 3.41 38.02
N ASP A 114 -4.67 3.97 38.87
CA ASP A 114 -6.12 3.98 38.65
C ASP A 114 -6.56 4.87 37.49
N TYR A 115 -5.91 6.03 37.31
CA TYR A 115 -6.08 6.97 36.20
C TYR A 115 -4.84 7.86 36.06
N HIS A 116 -4.73 8.53 34.92
CA HIS A 116 -3.63 9.47 34.69
C HIS A 116 -3.81 10.74 35.50
N GLU A 117 -2.82 11.08 36.31
CA GLU A 117 -2.76 12.26 37.11
C GLU A 117 -1.40 12.95 36.93
N ALA A 118 -1.38 14.26 36.81
CA ALA A 118 -0.15 14.99 36.55
C ALA A 118 -0.12 16.36 37.28
N TYR A 119 1.08 16.78 37.59
CA TYR A 119 1.36 18.16 37.97
C TYR A 119 1.44 19.02 36.72
N ALA A 120 0.70 20.10 36.66
CA ALA A 120 0.72 21.02 35.54
C ALA A 120 0.51 22.47 36.06
N HIS A 121 1.06 23.42 35.30
CA HIS A 121 0.83 24.86 35.56
C HIS A 121 0.25 25.52 34.31
N SER A 122 -0.59 26.52 34.54
CA SER A 122 -1.14 27.33 33.46
C SER A 122 -0.04 28.17 32.83
N LEU A 123 -0.09 28.27 31.49
CA LEU A 123 0.84 29.06 30.69
C LEU A 123 0.24 30.46 30.47
N GLU A 124 1.01 31.50 30.78
CA GLU A 124 0.62 32.88 30.51
C GLU A 124 1.05 33.31 29.10
N GLU A 125 0.22 34.08 28.44
CA GLU A 125 0.49 34.63 27.14
C GLU A 125 1.40 35.85 27.24
N PRO A 126 2.43 35.99 26.36
CA PRO A 126 3.29 37.18 26.36
C PRO A 126 2.50 38.42 25.92
N GLN A 127 2.87 39.61 26.50
CA GLN A 127 2.34 40.87 26.00
C GLN A 127 2.99 41.24 24.68
N GLU A 128 2.19 41.50 23.65
CA GLU A 128 2.61 41.80 22.28
C GLU A 128 2.02 43.12 21.77
N ASP A 129 2.53 43.61 20.63
CA ASP A 129 2.06 44.84 20.00
C ASP A 129 0.59 44.72 19.52
N PRO A 130 -0.34 45.50 20.13
CA PRO A 130 -1.75 45.37 19.77
C PRO A 130 -2.07 45.77 18.33
N VAL A 131 -1.29 46.65 17.72
CA VAL A 131 -1.55 47.10 16.33
C VAL A 131 -1.24 45.99 15.30
N GLU A 132 -0.16 45.24 15.50
CA GLU A 132 0.23 44.12 14.63
C GLU A 132 -0.77 42.97 14.76
N ILE A 133 -1.18 42.65 16.00
CA ILE A 133 -2.17 41.60 16.26
C ILE A 133 -3.52 41.97 15.65
N GLU A 134 -3.96 43.19 15.72
CA GLU A 134 -5.23 43.64 15.15
C GLU A 134 -5.20 43.49 13.60
N ALA A 135 -4.10 43.86 12.95
CA ALA A 135 -3.96 43.69 11.51
C ALA A 135 -4.00 42.23 11.08
N LEU A 136 -3.29 41.36 11.81
CA LEU A 136 -3.31 39.91 11.59
C LEU A 136 -4.69 39.31 11.83
N ALA A 137 -5.38 39.70 12.90
CA ALA A 137 -6.72 39.21 13.23
C ALA A 137 -7.74 39.56 12.13
N ARG A 138 -7.68 40.76 11.55
CA ARG A 138 -8.53 41.12 10.41
C ARG A 138 -8.27 40.24 9.18
N SER A 139 -7.00 39.93 8.90
CA SER A 139 -6.62 39.04 7.81
C SER A 139 -7.11 37.62 8.08
N VAL A 140 -6.95 37.12 9.32
CA VAL A 140 -7.44 35.79 9.71
C VAL A 140 -8.95 35.67 9.54
N VAL A 141 -9.74 36.68 9.94
CA VAL A 141 -11.20 36.66 9.77
C VAL A 141 -11.58 36.64 8.29
N ALA A 142 -10.92 37.43 7.44
CA ALA A 142 -11.19 37.46 6.01
C ALA A 142 -10.87 36.13 5.33
N ASP A 143 -9.73 35.52 5.64
CA ASP A 143 -9.37 34.22 5.06
C ASP A 143 -10.19 33.08 5.65
N PHE A 144 -10.60 33.17 6.90
CA PHE A 144 -11.52 32.21 7.50
C PHE A 144 -12.90 32.24 6.85
N GLU A 145 -13.42 33.43 6.53
CA GLU A 145 -14.65 33.56 5.75
C GLU A 145 -14.52 32.89 4.37
N ASN A 146 -13.37 33.06 3.70
CA ASN A 146 -13.10 32.45 2.41
C ASN A 146 -12.97 30.93 2.51
N TYR A 147 -12.29 30.45 3.54
CA TYR A 147 -12.14 29.03 3.87
C TYR A 147 -13.51 28.34 4.10
N VAL A 148 -14.36 28.95 4.95
CA VAL A 148 -15.71 28.42 5.24
C VAL A 148 -16.60 28.42 3.99
N LYS A 149 -16.53 29.45 3.13
CA LYS A 149 -17.26 29.46 1.83
C LYS A 149 -16.86 28.29 0.91
N LEU A 150 -15.64 27.81 1.00
CA LEU A 150 -15.14 26.70 0.21
C LEU A 150 -15.38 25.34 0.89
N ASN A 151 -15.35 25.30 2.21
CA ASN A 151 -15.51 24.10 3.01
C ASN A 151 -16.95 23.90 3.50
N LYS A 152 -17.73 23.10 2.77
CA LYS A 152 -19.15 22.83 3.09
C LYS A 152 -19.40 22.07 4.41
N LYS A 153 -18.36 21.65 5.10
CA LYS A 153 -18.51 20.93 6.40
C LYS A 153 -18.66 21.87 7.58
N ILE A 154 -18.35 23.15 7.41
CA ILE A 154 -18.41 24.17 8.48
C ILE A 154 -19.65 25.04 8.24
N SER A 155 -20.43 25.27 9.32
CA SER A 155 -21.60 26.16 9.23
C SER A 155 -21.18 27.60 8.98
N PRO A 156 -21.84 28.33 8.08
CA PRO A 156 -21.58 29.76 7.88
C PRO A 156 -21.77 30.64 9.14
N GLU A 157 -22.55 30.18 10.10
CA GLU A 157 -22.78 30.90 11.37
C GLU A 157 -21.49 31.06 12.19
N VAL A 158 -20.52 30.15 12.03
CA VAL A 158 -19.23 30.20 12.73
C VAL A 158 -18.44 31.45 12.34
N VAL A 159 -18.54 31.90 11.09
CA VAL A 159 -17.89 33.14 10.63
C VAL A 159 -18.45 34.35 11.37
N GLY A 160 -19.79 34.41 11.52
CA GLY A 160 -20.44 35.50 12.27
C GLY A 160 -20.03 35.52 13.73
N ALA A 161 -19.89 34.35 14.36
CA ALA A 161 -19.41 34.23 15.74
C ALA A 161 -17.93 34.66 15.86
N ALA A 162 -17.07 34.22 14.93
CA ALA A 162 -15.65 34.55 14.94
C ALA A 162 -15.41 36.05 14.74
N SER A 163 -16.19 36.71 13.87
CA SER A 163 -16.06 38.15 13.60
C SER A 163 -16.49 39.05 14.77
N GLN A 164 -17.22 38.51 15.78
CA GLN A 164 -17.66 39.20 16.96
C GLN A 164 -16.73 39.01 18.16
N ILE A 165 -15.67 38.22 18.03
CA ILE A 165 -14.71 37.98 19.11
C ILE A 165 -13.75 39.16 19.17
N GLU A 166 -13.77 39.88 20.28
CA GLU A 166 -12.87 41.04 20.54
C GLU A 166 -11.49 40.56 21.06
N ASP A 167 -11.45 39.42 21.71
CA ASP A 167 -10.21 38.83 22.25
C ASP A 167 -9.47 38.05 21.15
N TYR A 168 -8.32 38.53 20.74
CA TYR A 168 -7.55 37.99 19.64
C TYR A 168 -6.97 36.60 19.97
N SER A 169 -6.69 36.29 21.23
CA SER A 169 -6.30 34.95 21.66
C SER A 169 -7.44 33.96 21.44
N LYS A 170 -8.63 34.30 21.87
CA LYS A 170 -9.85 33.53 21.68
C LYS A 170 -10.20 33.37 20.18
N LEU A 171 -9.97 34.41 19.37
CA LEU A 171 -10.17 34.34 17.94
C LEU A 171 -9.24 33.32 17.29
N ALA A 172 -7.94 33.35 17.59
CA ALA A 172 -6.95 32.42 17.07
C ALA A 172 -7.31 30.96 17.42
N ASP A 173 -7.72 30.71 18.66
CA ASP A 173 -8.11 29.39 19.13
C ASP A 173 -9.42 28.89 18.52
N THR A 174 -10.40 29.79 18.35
CA THR A 174 -11.66 29.48 17.68
C THR A 174 -11.41 29.08 16.22
N VAL A 175 -10.61 29.84 15.49
CA VAL A 175 -10.25 29.52 14.10
C VAL A 175 -9.51 28.17 14.06
N ALA A 176 -8.48 27.98 14.90
CA ALA A 176 -7.70 26.72 14.97
C ALA A 176 -8.58 25.48 15.19
N SER A 177 -9.60 25.60 16.03
CA SER A 177 -10.52 24.50 16.33
C SER A 177 -11.27 24.02 15.10
N HIS A 178 -11.63 24.94 14.18
CA HIS A 178 -12.41 24.66 12.99
C HIS A 178 -11.58 24.32 11.74
N LEU A 179 -10.25 24.46 11.78
CA LEU A 179 -9.39 24.05 10.67
C LEU A 179 -9.37 22.53 10.53
N ALA A 180 -9.45 22.05 9.28
CA ALA A 180 -9.40 20.61 8.94
C ALA A 180 -7.96 20.11 8.79
N ILE A 181 -7.07 20.49 9.70
CA ILE A 181 -5.67 20.10 9.77
C ILE A 181 -5.45 18.87 10.66
N LYS A 182 -4.28 18.26 10.58
CA LYS A 182 -3.93 17.05 11.35
C LYS A 182 -3.71 17.34 12.83
N ILE A 183 -3.85 16.33 13.69
CA ILE A 183 -3.66 16.45 15.13
C ILE A 183 -2.29 17.04 15.50
N PRO A 184 -1.14 16.62 14.92
CA PRO A 184 0.14 17.24 15.23
C PRO A 184 0.20 18.73 14.92
N GLU A 185 -0.45 19.17 13.84
CA GLU A 185 -0.54 20.59 13.44
C GLU A 185 -1.43 21.39 14.41
N LYS A 186 -2.55 20.81 14.85
CA LYS A 186 -3.39 21.42 15.90
C LYS A 186 -2.66 21.51 17.25
N GLN A 187 -1.89 20.47 17.57
CA GLN A 187 -1.09 20.46 18.80
C GLN A 187 0.04 21.50 18.73
N GLU A 188 0.66 21.70 17.57
CA GLU A 188 1.62 22.77 17.34
C GLU A 188 0.98 24.14 17.63
N MET A 189 -0.22 24.40 17.13
CA MET A 189 -0.96 25.64 17.42
C MET A 189 -1.31 25.79 18.89
N LEU A 190 -1.68 24.71 19.58
CA LEU A 190 -1.92 24.76 21.04
C LEU A 190 -0.65 25.09 21.80
N SER A 191 0.51 24.69 21.31
CA SER A 191 1.81 24.89 21.96
C SER A 191 2.37 26.32 21.80
N LEU A 192 1.87 27.09 20.84
CA LEU A 192 2.27 28.46 20.63
C LEU A 192 1.62 29.39 21.67
N LEU A 193 2.42 30.09 22.47
CA LEU A 193 1.96 31.04 23.46
C LEU A 193 1.71 32.43 22.88
N SER A 194 2.52 32.85 21.91
CA SER A 194 2.36 34.11 21.20
C SER A 194 1.07 34.12 20.37
N VAL A 195 0.23 35.11 20.61
CA VAL A 195 -1.02 35.31 19.84
C VAL A 195 -0.70 35.62 18.39
N ARG A 196 0.34 36.41 18.14
CA ARG A 196 0.82 36.73 16.80
C ARG A 196 1.20 35.47 16.03
N GLU A 197 2.05 34.64 16.63
CA GLU A 197 2.51 33.39 15.98
C GLU A 197 1.34 32.44 15.71
N ARG A 198 0.35 32.37 16.56
CA ARG A 198 -0.87 31.58 16.34
C ARG A 198 -1.70 32.11 15.17
N LEU A 199 -1.88 33.42 15.07
CA LEU A 199 -2.60 34.04 13.95
C LEU A 199 -1.86 33.84 12.62
N GLU A 200 -0.53 34.05 12.60
CA GLU A 200 0.30 33.79 11.42
C GLU A 200 0.22 32.32 10.98
N LYS A 201 0.30 31.40 11.95
CA LYS A 201 0.20 29.98 11.68
C LYS A 201 -1.19 29.59 11.17
N ALA A 202 -2.25 30.16 11.74
CA ALA A 202 -3.61 29.95 11.27
C ALA A 202 -3.78 30.42 9.81
N LEU A 203 -3.23 31.60 9.45
CA LEU A 203 -3.21 32.09 8.08
C LEU A 203 -2.51 31.10 7.14
N SER A 204 -1.31 30.65 7.51
CA SER A 204 -0.53 29.72 6.71
C SER A 204 -1.29 28.41 6.45
N PHE A 205 -1.93 27.84 7.46
CA PHE A 205 -2.73 26.62 7.31
C PHE A 205 -4.00 26.87 6.47
N MET A 206 -4.66 28.02 6.66
CA MET A 206 -5.82 28.38 5.83
C MET A 206 -5.46 28.57 4.37
N GLU A 207 -4.37 29.25 4.05
CA GLU A 207 -3.90 29.41 2.66
C GLU A 207 -3.63 28.08 1.98
N ALA A 208 -2.96 27.15 2.70
CA ALA A 208 -2.71 25.81 2.19
C ALA A 208 -4.01 25.05 1.91
N GLU A 209 -4.95 25.04 2.86
CA GLU A 209 -6.25 24.37 2.74
C GLU A 209 -7.15 25.02 1.67
N ILE A 210 -7.20 26.34 1.59
CA ILE A 210 -7.93 27.08 0.56
C ILE A 210 -7.41 26.68 -0.83
N SER A 211 -6.09 26.58 -0.99
CA SER A 211 -5.48 26.15 -2.25
C SER A 211 -5.91 24.74 -2.66
N VAL A 212 -5.92 23.80 -1.72
CA VAL A 212 -6.40 22.43 -1.94
C VAL A 212 -7.88 22.42 -2.32
N LEU A 213 -8.73 23.10 -1.56
CA LEU A 213 -10.17 23.18 -1.80
C LEU A 213 -10.51 23.84 -3.15
N GLN A 214 -9.74 24.84 -3.57
CA GLN A 214 -9.88 25.46 -4.88
C GLN A 214 -9.54 24.48 -6.02
N VAL A 215 -8.48 23.69 -5.86
CA VAL A 215 -8.11 22.65 -6.83
C VAL A 215 -9.19 21.58 -6.88
N GLU A 216 -9.69 21.10 -5.73
CA GLU A 216 -10.82 20.16 -5.68
C GLU A 216 -12.07 20.72 -6.40
N LYS A 217 -12.44 21.97 -6.12
CA LYS A 217 -13.57 22.63 -6.78
C LYS A 217 -13.36 22.71 -8.30
N ARG A 218 -12.13 23.00 -8.74
CA ARG A 218 -11.76 23.04 -10.16
C ARG A 218 -11.86 21.67 -10.82
N ILE A 219 -11.38 20.62 -10.14
CA ILE A 219 -11.50 19.23 -10.59
C ILE A 219 -12.97 18.83 -10.68
N ARG A 220 -13.75 19.05 -9.62
CA ARG A 220 -15.20 18.75 -9.62
C ARG A 220 -15.96 19.50 -10.72
N SER A 221 -15.63 20.77 -10.94
CA SER A 221 -16.26 21.56 -12.02
C SER A 221 -15.84 21.08 -13.42
N ARG A 222 -14.59 20.61 -13.58
CA ARG A 222 -14.11 19.99 -14.83
C ARG A 222 -14.84 18.68 -15.09
N VAL A 223 -14.93 17.80 -14.08
CA VAL A 223 -15.67 16.54 -14.18
C VAL A 223 -17.15 16.81 -14.48
N LYS A 224 -17.76 17.77 -13.78
CA LYS A 224 -19.17 18.18 -14.04
C LYS A 224 -19.36 18.71 -15.47
N ARG A 225 -18.47 19.58 -15.95
CA ARG A 225 -18.51 20.06 -17.34
C ARG A 225 -18.30 18.95 -18.37
N GLN A 226 -17.42 18.00 -18.07
CA GLN A 226 -17.19 16.84 -18.92
C GLN A 226 -18.45 15.96 -18.98
N MET A 227 -19.09 15.74 -17.84
CA MET A 227 -20.37 15.03 -17.77
C MET A 227 -21.48 15.81 -18.49
N GLU A 228 -21.60 17.12 -18.24
CA GLU A 228 -22.56 17.98 -18.89
C GLU A 228 -22.34 18.07 -20.42
N LYS A 229 -21.07 18.08 -20.86
CA LYS A 229 -20.72 18.06 -22.30
C LYS A 229 -21.11 16.72 -22.93
N THR A 230 -20.78 15.60 -22.27
CA THR A 230 -21.17 14.26 -22.74
C THR A 230 -22.69 14.09 -22.74
N GLN A 231 -23.35 14.62 -21.71
CA GLN A 231 -24.82 14.63 -21.60
C GLN A 231 -25.47 15.52 -22.63
N ARG A 232 -24.86 16.68 -22.93
CA ARG A 232 -25.31 17.61 -23.97
C ARG A 232 -25.06 17.09 -25.38
N GLU A 233 -23.91 16.42 -25.60
CA GLU A 233 -23.63 15.72 -26.87
C GLU A 233 -24.61 14.56 -27.08
N TYR A 234 -24.93 13.81 -26.02
CA TYR A 234 -25.97 12.78 -26.05
C TYR A 234 -27.35 13.40 -26.33
N TYR A 235 -27.71 14.47 -25.62
CA TYR A 235 -28.99 15.20 -25.80
C TYR A 235 -29.10 15.85 -27.18
N LEU A 236 -28.02 16.43 -27.70
CA LEU A 236 -27.98 17.00 -29.04
C LEU A 236 -28.04 15.90 -30.11
N ASN A 237 -27.41 14.75 -29.90
CA ASN A 237 -27.54 13.60 -30.78
C ASN A 237 -28.95 13.01 -30.75
N GLU A 238 -29.61 12.99 -29.61
CA GLU A 238 -31.00 12.59 -29.48
C GLU A 238 -31.96 13.64 -30.06
N GLN A 239 -31.68 14.93 -29.86
CA GLN A 239 -32.43 16.00 -30.54
C GLN A 239 -32.22 15.98 -32.05
N MET A 240 -31.03 15.72 -32.55
CA MET A 240 -30.75 15.58 -33.98
C MET A 240 -31.48 14.37 -34.56
N LYS A 241 -31.54 13.25 -33.80
CA LYS A 241 -32.36 12.09 -34.15
C LYS A 241 -33.85 12.41 -34.10
N ALA A 242 -34.30 13.18 -33.08
CA ALA A 242 -35.69 13.59 -32.94
C ALA A 242 -36.09 14.59 -34.04
N ILE A 243 -35.23 15.56 -34.41
CA ILE A 243 -35.45 16.50 -35.51
C ILE A 243 -35.38 15.78 -36.87
N GLN A 244 -34.47 14.80 -37.03
CA GLN A 244 -34.49 13.93 -38.22
C GLN A 244 -35.77 13.10 -38.29
N LYS A 245 -36.37 12.78 -37.16
CA LYS A 245 -37.63 12.05 -37.00
C LYS A 245 -38.88 12.95 -37.26
N GLU A 246 -38.79 14.24 -36.88
CA GLU A 246 -39.88 15.22 -37.13
C GLU A 246 -39.92 15.70 -38.58
N LEU A 247 -38.80 15.60 -39.32
CA LEU A 247 -38.72 15.92 -40.74
C LEU A 247 -39.14 14.76 -41.64
N GLY A 248 -39.42 13.57 -41.11
CA GLY A 248 -39.89 12.40 -41.80
C GLY A 248 -40.95 11.64 -40.98
N ASP A 249 -42.16 11.76 -41.38
CA ASP A 249 -43.36 10.96 -41.09
C ASP A 249 -43.79 10.64 -39.65
N GLY A 250 -45.02 11.00 -39.34
CA GLY A 250 -45.75 10.88 -38.09
C GLY A 250 -46.26 9.46 -37.70
N GLU A 251 -45.52 8.36 -38.02
CA GLU A 251 -45.89 6.98 -37.66
C GLU A 251 -44.95 6.32 -36.63
N ASP A 252 -43.90 6.94 -36.23
CA ASP A 252 -42.71 6.33 -35.62
C ASP A 252 -42.84 5.89 -34.13
N GLY A 253 -43.77 6.37 -33.33
CA GLY A 253 -43.92 5.94 -31.93
C GLY A 253 -44.56 4.55 -31.78
N ARG A 254 -45.28 4.08 -32.76
CA ARG A 254 -45.81 2.72 -32.83
C ARG A 254 -44.78 1.74 -33.37
N ASP A 255 -43.86 2.24 -34.24
CA ASP A 255 -42.82 1.44 -34.88
C ASP A 255 -41.70 1.04 -33.88
N GLU A 256 -41.29 1.98 -33.00
CA GLU A 256 -40.24 1.68 -31.97
C GLU A 256 -40.63 0.58 -31.01
N ALA A 257 -41.89 0.60 -30.50
CA ALA A 257 -42.39 -0.43 -29.59
C ALA A 257 -42.55 -1.78 -30.31
N ALA A 258 -42.88 -1.78 -31.60
CA ALA A 258 -42.95 -2.98 -32.45
C ALA A 258 -41.51 -3.52 -32.73
N GLU A 259 -40.53 -2.67 -32.99
CA GLU A 259 -39.12 -3.04 -33.12
C GLU A 259 -38.57 -3.67 -31.86
N LEU A 260 -38.82 -3.07 -30.70
CA LEU A 260 -38.41 -3.63 -29.40
C LEU A 260 -39.06 -4.98 -29.17
N GLU A 261 -40.33 -5.14 -29.49
CA GLU A 261 -41.03 -6.44 -29.36
C GLU A 261 -40.44 -7.51 -30.28
N GLU A 262 -40.11 -7.17 -31.52
CA GLU A 262 -39.42 -8.07 -32.43
C GLU A 262 -38.03 -8.45 -31.91
N ARG A 263 -37.27 -7.50 -31.38
CA ARG A 263 -35.97 -7.75 -30.74
C ARG A 263 -36.09 -8.66 -29.51
N ILE A 264 -37.12 -8.46 -28.67
CA ILE A 264 -37.42 -9.33 -27.51
C ILE A 264 -37.69 -10.77 -27.99
N ASN A 265 -38.48 -10.95 -29.02
CA ASN A 265 -38.84 -12.25 -29.55
C ASN A 265 -37.65 -12.96 -30.25
N LYS A 266 -36.78 -12.22 -30.94
CA LYS A 266 -35.57 -12.74 -31.60
C LYS A 266 -34.47 -13.09 -30.59
N THR A 267 -34.43 -12.43 -29.42
CA THR A 267 -33.37 -12.65 -28.42
C THR A 267 -33.71 -13.87 -27.57
N LYS A 268 -32.71 -14.73 -27.35
CA LYS A 268 -32.85 -15.96 -26.52
C LYS A 268 -32.82 -15.62 -25.02
N LEU A 269 -33.74 -14.78 -24.57
CA LEU A 269 -33.85 -14.39 -23.16
C LEU A 269 -34.22 -15.60 -22.29
N SER A 270 -33.82 -15.59 -21.00
CA SER A 270 -34.37 -16.51 -19.97
C SER A 270 -35.86 -16.26 -19.82
N LYS A 271 -36.57 -17.18 -19.20
CA LYS A 271 -38.03 -17.05 -18.98
C LYS A 271 -38.32 -15.78 -18.17
N GLU A 272 -37.62 -15.58 -17.07
CA GLU A 272 -37.75 -14.41 -16.20
C GLU A 272 -37.42 -13.08 -16.94
N ALA A 273 -36.27 -13.04 -17.65
CA ALA A 273 -35.87 -11.86 -18.42
C ALA A 273 -36.89 -11.52 -19.52
N ARG A 274 -37.51 -12.51 -20.15
CA ARG A 274 -38.55 -12.31 -21.18
C ARG A 274 -39.80 -11.74 -20.56
N GLU A 275 -40.28 -12.31 -19.44
CA GLU A 275 -41.47 -11.82 -18.71
C GLU A 275 -41.25 -10.35 -18.28
N LYS A 276 -40.07 -10.06 -17.72
CA LYS A 276 -39.69 -8.70 -17.32
C LYS A 276 -39.65 -7.76 -18.52
N ALA A 277 -39.05 -8.18 -19.65
CA ALA A 277 -38.97 -7.37 -20.87
C ALA A 277 -40.35 -7.02 -21.41
N HIS A 278 -41.28 -7.98 -21.47
CA HIS A 278 -42.63 -7.72 -21.91
C HIS A 278 -43.41 -6.81 -20.94
N ALA A 279 -43.21 -6.99 -19.63
CA ALA A 279 -43.83 -6.12 -18.62
C ALA A 279 -43.36 -4.66 -18.76
N GLU A 280 -42.05 -4.45 -18.96
CA GLU A 280 -41.47 -3.11 -19.19
C GLU A 280 -41.91 -2.53 -20.54
N LEU A 281 -41.95 -3.33 -21.61
CA LEU A 281 -42.49 -2.90 -22.91
C LEU A 281 -43.97 -2.48 -22.81
N LYS A 282 -44.78 -3.21 -22.05
CA LYS A 282 -46.18 -2.84 -21.81
C LYS A 282 -46.29 -1.50 -21.08
N LYS A 283 -45.44 -1.25 -20.09
CA LYS A 283 -45.35 0.07 -19.42
C LYS A 283 -44.95 1.16 -20.40
N LEU A 284 -43.93 0.91 -21.22
CA LEU A 284 -43.44 1.88 -22.21
C LEU A 284 -44.53 2.30 -23.18
N ARG A 285 -45.40 1.38 -23.62
CA ARG A 285 -46.55 1.63 -24.50
C ARG A 285 -47.60 2.56 -23.86
N SER A 286 -47.68 2.54 -22.52
CA SER A 286 -48.67 3.36 -21.77
C SER A 286 -48.09 4.72 -21.35
N MET A 287 -46.80 4.96 -21.51
CA MET A 287 -46.12 6.18 -21.13
C MET A 287 -46.06 7.19 -22.31
N SER A 288 -46.02 8.47 -21.97
CA SER A 288 -45.68 9.48 -22.95
C SER A 288 -44.25 9.30 -23.49
N PRO A 289 -44.04 9.24 -24.80
CA PRO A 289 -42.72 9.05 -25.41
C PRO A 289 -41.64 10.03 -24.92
N MET A 290 -42.03 11.22 -24.52
CA MET A 290 -41.15 12.32 -24.06
C MET A 290 -40.92 12.32 -22.55
N SER A 291 -41.47 11.36 -21.79
CA SER A 291 -41.30 11.32 -20.35
C SER A 291 -39.90 10.81 -19.96
N ALA A 292 -39.35 11.31 -18.86
CA ALA A 292 -38.08 10.83 -18.31
C ALA A 292 -38.15 9.34 -17.93
N GLU A 293 -39.31 8.87 -17.49
CA GLU A 293 -39.55 7.46 -17.17
C GLU A 293 -39.50 6.56 -18.40
N ALA A 294 -40.06 7.01 -19.54
CA ALA A 294 -39.99 6.28 -20.80
C ALA A 294 -38.51 6.11 -21.25
N THR A 295 -37.68 7.12 -21.06
CA THR A 295 -36.24 7.04 -21.34
C THR A 295 -35.53 6.03 -20.45
N VAL A 296 -35.86 5.96 -19.17
CA VAL A 296 -35.31 4.94 -18.24
C VAL A 296 -35.70 3.55 -18.67
N VAL A 297 -36.96 3.33 -19.05
CA VAL A 297 -37.45 2.02 -19.50
C VAL A 297 -36.83 1.61 -20.84
N ARG A 298 -36.66 2.55 -21.79
CA ARG A 298 -35.93 2.30 -23.06
C ARG A 298 -34.49 1.85 -22.79
N ASN A 299 -33.76 2.64 -21.99
CA ASN A 299 -32.39 2.31 -21.62
C ASN A 299 -32.28 0.94 -20.95
N TYR A 300 -33.23 0.59 -20.09
CA TYR A 300 -33.28 -0.74 -19.48
C TYR A 300 -33.46 -1.85 -20.51
N LEU A 301 -34.43 -1.71 -21.41
CA LEU A 301 -34.69 -2.68 -22.48
C LEU A 301 -33.48 -2.80 -23.43
N ASP A 302 -32.84 -1.67 -23.79
CA ASP A 302 -31.64 -1.68 -24.60
C ASP A 302 -30.47 -2.40 -23.93
N TRP A 303 -30.28 -2.21 -22.62
CA TRP A 303 -29.28 -2.97 -21.85
C TRP A 303 -29.63 -4.45 -21.84
N LEU A 304 -30.84 -4.81 -21.46
CA LEU A 304 -31.32 -6.19 -21.38
C LEU A 304 -31.17 -6.94 -22.70
N LEU A 305 -31.49 -6.30 -23.82
CA LEU A 305 -31.44 -6.90 -25.15
C LEU A 305 -30.04 -6.90 -25.77
N SER A 306 -29.11 -6.05 -25.28
CA SER A 306 -27.76 -5.94 -25.81
C SER A 306 -26.80 -6.96 -25.20
N ILE A 307 -27.14 -7.60 -24.08
CA ILE A 307 -26.32 -8.64 -23.47
C ILE A 307 -26.42 -9.94 -24.29
N PRO A 308 -25.36 -10.74 -24.35
CA PRO A 308 -25.33 -11.92 -25.19
C PRO A 308 -26.04 -13.15 -24.57
N TRP A 309 -27.33 -13.15 -24.54
CA TRP A 309 -28.13 -14.31 -24.08
C TRP A 309 -27.87 -15.54 -24.97
N GLY A 310 -27.30 -16.59 -24.40
CA GLY A 310 -27.11 -17.89 -25.07
C GLY A 310 -26.23 -17.88 -26.35
N LYS A 311 -25.62 -16.77 -26.73
CA LYS A 311 -24.73 -16.66 -27.88
C LYS A 311 -23.33 -17.11 -27.49
N LYS A 312 -22.95 -18.37 -27.78
CA LYS A 312 -21.63 -18.93 -27.45
C LYS A 312 -20.66 -18.86 -28.62
N SER A 313 -19.35 -18.62 -28.34
CA SER A 313 -18.25 -18.93 -29.28
C SER A 313 -18.03 -20.44 -29.32
N LYS A 314 -17.53 -20.94 -30.46
CA LYS A 314 -17.07 -22.34 -30.57
C LYS A 314 -15.76 -22.47 -29.78
N VAL A 315 -15.80 -23.23 -28.69
CA VAL A 315 -14.61 -23.49 -27.86
C VAL A 315 -13.75 -24.54 -28.54
N LYS A 316 -12.47 -24.23 -28.69
CA LYS A 316 -11.45 -25.18 -29.13
C LYS A 316 -10.97 -25.98 -27.92
N GLN A 317 -10.88 -27.29 -28.08
CA GLN A 317 -10.45 -28.24 -27.04
C GLN A 317 -9.13 -28.94 -27.40
N ASP A 318 -8.43 -28.43 -28.43
CA ASP A 318 -7.15 -28.96 -28.86
C ASP A 318 -6.03 -28.45 -27.95
N LEU A 319 -5.49 -29.37 -27.14
CA LEU A 319 -4.41 -29.07 -26.18
C LEU A 319 -3.07 -28.83 -26.88
N ASN A 320 -2.83 -29.48 -28.04
CA ASN A 320 -1.61 -29.26 -28.80
C ASN A 320 -1.60 -27.85 -29.37
N PHE A 321 -2.73 -27.40 -29.93
CA PHE A 321 -2.89 -26.01 -30.37
C PHE A 321 -2.75 -25.02 -29.22
N ALA A 322 -3.26 -25.36 -28.06
CA ALA A 322 -3.12 -24.49 -26.88
C ALA A 322 -1.65 -24.35 -26.45
N GLN A 323 -0.90 -25.46 -26.45
CA GLN A 323 0.52 -25.46 -26.19
C GLN A 323 1.29 -24.62 -27.22
N GLU A 324 1.03 -24.82 -28.52
CA GLU A 324 1.65 -24.08 -29.61
C GLU A 324 1.44 -22.55 -29.43
N VAL A 325 0.21 -22.10 -29.14
CA VAL A 325 -0.10 -20.69 -28.94
C VAL A 325 0.65 -20.12 -27.74
N LEU A 326 0.73 -20.86 -26.64
CA LEU A 326 1.45 -20.43 -25.44
C LEU A 326 2.96 -20.35 -25.70
N ASP A 327 3.53 -21.29 -26.46
CA ASP A 327 4.95 -21.33 -26.81
C ASP A 327 5.34 -20.24 -27.81
N GLU A 328 4.47 -19.92 -28.77
CA GLU A 328 4.67 -18.84 -29.71
C GLU A 328 4.64 -17.47 -29.07
N GLU A 329 3.68 -17.23 -28.14
CA GLU A 329 3.44 -15.92 -27.55
C GLU A 329 4.23 -15.65 -26.26
N HIS A 330 4.76 -16.70 -25.61
CA HIS A 330 5.51 -16.59 -24.36
C HIS A 330 6.77 -17.44 -24.39
N PHE A 331 7.91 -16.78 -24.24
CA PHE A 331 9.19 -17.46 -24.08
C PHE A 331 9.42 -17.89 -22.64
N GLY A 332 9.92 -19.09 -22.42
CA GLY A 332 10.10 -19.67 -21.07
C GLY A 332 8.76 -19.99 -20.40
N LEU A 333 8.72 -19.90 -19.09
CA LEU A 333 7.54 -20.17 -18.25
C LEU A 333 6.96 -21.60 -18.40
N ASP A 334 7.81 -22.59 -18.68
CA ASP A 334 7.39 -23.95 -19.06
C ASP A 334 6.46 -24.59 -18.03
N LYS A 335 6.78 -24.51 -16.73
CA LYS A 335 5.91 -25.00 -15.66
C LYS A 335 4.56 -24.25 -15.58
N VAL A 336 4.55 -22.95 -15.87
CA VAL A 336 3.31 -22.16 -15.88
C VAL A 336 2.42 -22.58 -17.05
N LYS A 337 3.02 -22.79 -18.23
CA LYS A 337 2.33 -23.27 -19.43
C LYS A 337 1.77 -24.68 -19.22
N GLU A 338 2.56 -25.59 -18.67
CA GLU A 338 2.16 -26.95 -18.30
C GLU A 338 0.92 -26.93 -17.40
N ARG A 339 0.95 -26.13 -16.31
CA ARG A 339 -0.21 -25.99 -15.39
C ARG A 339 -1.43 -25.40 -16.08
N ILE A 340 -1.24 -24.45 -16.99
CA ILE A 340 -2.35 -23.90 -17.80
C ILE A 340 -2.93 -24.98 -18.72
N VAL A 341 -2.10 -25.79 -19.38
CA VAL A 341 -2.55 -26.85 -20.27
C VAL A 341 -3.26 -27.97 -19.47
N GLU A 342 -2.75 -28.36 -18.30
CA GLU A 342 -3.42 -29.28 -17.38
C GLU A 342 -4.81 -28.76 -16.99
N TYR A 343 -4.93 -27.49 -16.64
CA TYR A 343 -6.20 -26.86 -16.31
C TYR A 343 -7.16 -26.90 -17.51
N LEU A 344 -6.68 -26.58 -18.71
CA LEU A 344 -7.47 -26.65 -19.93
C LEU A 344 -7.89 -28.10 -20.28
N ALA A 345 -7.05 -29.09 -20.00
CA ALA A 345 -7.35 -30.51 -20.20
C ALA A 345 -8.52 -30.98 -19.31
N VAL A 346 -8.53 -30.57 -18.04
CA VAL A 346 -9.64 -30.85 -17.12
C VAL A 346 -10.93 -30.22 -17.62
N GLN A 347 -10.84 -28.93 -18.06
CA GLN A 347 -12.01 -28.24 -18.60
C GLN A 347 -12.52 -28.83 -19.93
N ALA A 348 -11.66 -29.35 -20.77
CA ALA A 348 -12.05 -30.01 -22.03
C ALA A 348 -12.88 -31.29 -21.80
N ARG A 349 -12.65 -31.99 -20.67
CA ARG A 349 -13.39 -33.21 -20.29
C ARG A 349 -14.68 -32.93 -19.54
N SER A 350 -14.80 -31.76 -18.92
CA SER A 350 -15.98 -31.36 -18.15
C SER A 350 -16.99 -30.64 -19.04
N SER A 351 -18.24 -31.05 -19.01
CA SER A 351 -19.34 -30.36 -19.72
C SER A 351 -19.72 -29.00 -19.11
N LYS A 352 -19.29 -28.74 -17.85
CA LYS A 352 -19.48 -27.48 -17.13
C LYS A 352 -18.14 -27.02 -16.55
N ILE A 353 -17.92 -25.73 -16.53
CA ILE A 353 -16.75 -25.13 -15.86
C ILE A 353 -16.95 -25.28 -14.36
N LYS A 354 -16.54 -26.41 -13.80
CA LYS A 354 -16.56 -26.73 -12.38
C LYS A 354 -15.12 -26.98 -11.96
N GLY A 355 -14.40 -25.95 -11.63
CA GLY A 355 -13.04 -26.07 -11.14
C GLY A 355 -12.63 -24.80 -10.45
N PRO A 356 -11.50 -24.81 -9.72
CA PRO A 356 -10.96 -23.60 -9.14
C PRO A 356 -10.67 -22.58 -10.26
N ILE A 357 -10.69 -21.32 -9.91
CA ILE A 357 -10.43 -20.22 -10.82
C ILE A 357 -8.93 -20.04 -10.96
N LEU A 358 -8.45 -19.96 -12.18
CA LEU A 358 -7.03 -19.76 -12.44
C LEU A 358 -6.59 -18.36 -11.96
N CYS A 359 -5.65 -18.31 -10.99
CA CYS A 359 -5.08 -17.09 -10.49
C CYS A 359 -3.57 -17.01 -10.82
N LEU A 360 -3.20 -16.04 -11.64
CA LEU A 360 -1.81 -15.80 -12.03
C LEU A 360 -1.19 -14.76 -11.09
N VAL A 361 -0.30 -15.21 -10.21
CA VAL A 361 0.34 -14.37 -9.19
C VAL A 361 1.81 -14.16 -9.51
N GLY A 362 2.28 -12.91 -9.47
CA GLY A 362 3.70 -12.64 -9.68
C GLY A 362 3.98 -11.14 -9.86
N PRO A 363 5.25 -10.75 -9.94
CA PRO A 363 5.64 -9.36 -10.04
C PRO A 363 5.09 -8.67 -11.30
N PRO A 364 5.06 -7.33 -11.33
CA PRO A 364 4.58 -6.60 -12.49
C PRO A 364 5.48 -6.84 -13.71
N GLY A 365 4.86 -6.95 -14.90
CA GLY A 365 5.60 -7.08 -16.17
C GLY A 365 6.06 -8.49 -16.52
N VAL A 366 5.61 -9.54 -15.81
CA VAL A 366 5.94 -10.95 -16.13
C VAL A 366 4.96 -11.60 -17.12
N GLY A 367 4.03 -10.83 -17.69
CA GLY A 367 3.15 -11.35 -18.74
C GLY A 367 1.82 -11.93 -18.28
N LYS A 368 1.39 -11.72 -17.03
CA LYS A 368 0.10 -12.24 -16.50
C LYS A 368 -1.10 -11.95 -17.41
N THR A 369 -1.27 -10.68 -17.75
CA THR A 369 -2.38 -10.22 -18.60
C THR A 369 -2.27 -10.73 -20.04
N SER A 370 -1.06 -10.90 -20.58
CA SER A 370 -0.84 -11.48 -21.90
C SER A 370 -1.10 -12.99 -21.92
N LEU A 371 -0.71 -13.72 -20.87
CA LEU A 371 -1.03 -15.15 -20.72
C LEU A 371 -2.55 -15.38 -20.76
N ALA A 372 -3.34 -14.57 -20.02
CA ALA A 372 -4.79 -14.69 -20.07
C ALA A 372 -5.35 -14.45 -21.50
N ARG A 373 -4.76 -13.54 -22.27
CA ARG A 373 -5.15 -13.31 -23.67
C ARG A 373 -4.79 -14.49 -24.55
N SER A 374 -3.62 -15.09 -24.34
CA SER A 374 -3.18 -16.28 -25.08
C SER A 374 -4.06 -17.50 -24.77
N ILE A 375 -4.51 -17.66 -23.53
CA ILE A 375 -5.50 -18.69 -23.13
C ILE A 375 -6.83 -18.46 -23.88
N ALA A 376 -7.28 -17.20 -23.99
CA ALA A 376 -8.50 -16.88 -24.73
C ALA A 376 -8.36 -17.26 -26.23
N LYS A 377 -7.22 -16.95 -26.85
CA LYS A 377 -6.89 -17.30 -28.25
C LYS A 377 -6.82 -18.80 -28.41
N ALA A 378 -6.15 -19.51 -27.53
CA ALA A 378 -6.00 -20.97 -27.54
C ALA A 378 -7.35 -21.68 -27.44
N THR A 379 -8.26 -21.20 -26.61
CA THR A 379 -9.59 -21.78 -26.41
C THR A 379 -10.64 -21.24 -27.38
N GLY A 380 -10.32 -20.27 -28.26
CA GLY A 380 -11.27 -19.63 -29.16
C GLY A 380 -12.38 -18.83 -28.48
N ARG A 381 -12.13 -18.38 -27.23
CA ARG A 381 -13.06 -17.54 -26.46
C ARG A 381 -12.80 -16.07 -26.73
N GLU A 382 -13.86 -15.26 -26.72
CA GLU A 382 -13.71 -13.80 -26.69
C GLU A 382 -13.03 -13.36 -25.39
N TYR A 383 -12.12 -12.39 -25.50
CA TYR A 383 -11.37 -11.88 -24.35
C TYR A 383 -11.97 -10.58 -23.81
N VAL A 384 -12.26 -10.55 -22.52
CA VAL A 384 -12.71 -9.33 -21.81
C VAL A 384 -11.86 -9.13 -20.58
N ARG A 385 -11.53 -7.88 -20.27
CA ARG A 385 -10.76 -7.50 -19.09
C ARG A 385 -11.53 -6.48 -18.25
N MET A 386 -11.55 -6.74 -16.94
CA MET A 386 -11.99 -5.82 -15.92
C MET A 386 -10.86 -5.63 -14.90
N SER A 387 -10.48 -4.37 -14.64
CA SER A 387 -9.53 -4.08 -13.57
C SER A 387 -10.28 -3.92 -12.26
N LEU A 388 -9.82 -4.62 -11.23
CA LEU A 388 -10.33 -4.56 -9.86
C LEU A 388 -9.52 -3.59 -8.99
N GLY A 389 -8.36 -3.13 -9.49
CA GLY A 389 -7.53 -2.16 -8.78
C GLY A 389 -8.27 -0.84 -8.57
N GLY A 390 -8.50 -0.50 -7.30
CA GLY A 390 -9.22 0.72 -6.92
C GLY A 390 -10.73 0.59 -6.81
N VAL A 391 -11.31 -0.58 -7.07
CA VAL A 391 -12.74 -0.87 -6.80
C VAL A 391 -12.92 -0.94 -5.29
N ARG A 392 -13.91 -0.19 -4.78
CA ARG A 392 -14.24 -0.12 -3.34
C ARG A 392 -15.73 -0.28 -3.07
N ASP A 393 -16.57 -0.08 -4.08
CA ASP A 393 -18.03 -0.13 -3.99
C ASP A 393 -18.53 -1.41 -4.68
N GLU A 394 -19.36 -2.17 -3.99
CA GLU A 394 -20.05 -3.35 -4.54
C GLU A 394 -20.86 -3.02 -5.78
N ALA A 395 -21.43 -1.82 -5.84
CA ALA A 395 -22.22 -1.35 -6.97
C ALA A 395 -21.41 -1.25 -8.28
N GLU A 396 -20.07 -1.14 -8.22
CA GLU A 396 -19.26 -1.22 -9.44
C GLU A 396 -19.33 -2.62 -10.07
N ILE A 397 -19.55 -3.68 -9.28
CA ILE A 397 -19.64 -5.06 -9.74
C ILE A 397 -21.06 -5.41 -10.13
N ARG A 398 -22.03 -5.14 -9.21
CA ARG A 398 -23.45 -5.51 -9.33
C ARG A 398 -24.34 -4.44 -9.94
N GLY A 399 -23.84 -3.21 -10.18
CA GLY A 399 -24.65 -2.10 -10.69
C GLY A 399 -25.45 -1.38 -9.61
N HIS A 400 -26.00 -0.24 -9.99
CA HIS A 400 -26.91 0.55 -9.15
C HIS A 400 -28.35 0.24 -9.47
N ARG A 401 -29.23 0.30 -8.48
CA ARG A 401 -30.68 0.18 -8.71
C ARG A 401 -31.15 1.24 -9.71
N ARG A 402 -32.01 0.87 -10.65
CA ARG A 402 -32.49 1.71 -11.77
C ARG A 402 -33.32 2.92 -11.35
N THR A 403 -33.71 3.01 -10.09
CA THR A 403 -34.44 4.17 -9.53
C THR A 403 -33.63 5.48 -9.54
N TYR A 404 -32.31 5.40 -9.68
CA TYR A 404 -31.46 6.58 -9.72
C TYR A 404 -31.24 7.03 -11.17
N ILE A 405 -31.39 8.32 -11.44
CA ILE A 405 -31.13 8.90 -12.76
C ILE A 405 -29.64 8.71 -13.09
N GLY A 406 -29.37 8.11 -14.26
CA GLY A 406 -28.00 7.80 -14.70
C GLY A 406 -27.44 6.48 -14.17
N SER A 407 -28.27 5.64 -13.53
CA SER A 407 -27.90 4.30 -13.16
C SER A 407 -27.50 3.43 -14.36
N MET A 408 -26.55 2.55 -14.17
CA MET A 408 -26.06 1.61 -15.18
C MET A 408 -25.83 0.22 -14.56
N PRO A 409 -25.90 -0.84 -15.37
CA PRO A 409 -25.47 -2.17 -14.93
C PRO A 409 -24.02 -2.17 -14.42
N GLY A 410 -23.71 -3.13 -13.56
CA GLY A 410 -22.35 -3.34 -13.06
C GLY A 410 -21.34 -3.67 -14.16
N LYS A 411 -20.07 -3.49 -13.84
CA LYS A 411 -18.96 -3.72 -14.79
C LYS A 411 -18.93 -5.14 -15.36
N VAL A 412 -19.46 -6.12 -14.63
CA VAL A 412 -19.58 -7.52 -15.10
C VAL A 412 -20.50 -7.56 -16.31
N ILE A 413 -21.71 -7.06 -16.20
CA ILE A 413 -22.71 -7.03 -17.30
C ILE A 413 -22.23 -6.13 -18.45
N GLN A 414 -21.64 -4.97 -18.15
CA GLN A 414 -21.06 -4.10 -19.18
C GLN A 414 -19.97 -4.82 -20.00
N SER A 415 -19.16 -5.63 -19.33
CA SER A 415 -18.11 -6.42 -19.96
C SER A 415 -18.67 -7.56 -20.78
N MET A 416 -19.73 -8.22 -20.33
CA MET A 416 -20.44 -9.23 -21.11
C MET A 416 -21.04 -8.65 -22.39
N LYS A 417 -21.63 -7.43 -22.33
CA LYS A 417 -22.08 -6.71 -23.53
C LYS A 417 -20.94 -6.48 -24.53
N LYS A 418 -19.74 -6.09 -24.05
CA LYS A 418 -18.54 -5.90 -24.90
C LYS A 418 -18.07 -7.20 -25.55
N ALA A 419 -18.16 -8.31 -24.82
CA ALA A 419 -17.79 -9.64 -25.31
C ALA A 419 -18.68 -10.14 -26.44
N LYS A 420 -19.94 -9.71 -26.50
CA LYS A 420 -20.95 -10.17 -27.47
C LYS A 420 -21.19 -11.69 -27.48
N LYS A 421 -20.58 -12.40 -26.54
CA LYS A 421 -20.66 -13.86 -26.34
C LYS A 421 -20.91 -14.17 -24.87
N SER A 422 -21.67 -15.21 -24.58
CA SER A 422 -22.00 -15.62 -23.21
C SER A 422 -20.94 -16.53 -22.57
N ASN A 423 -19.91 -16.90 -23.29
CA ASN A 423 -18.82 -17.78 -22.81
C ASN A 423 -17.42 -17.19 -23.05
N PRO A 424 -17.19 -15.88 -22.76
CA PRO A 424 -15.87 -15.30 -22.93
C PRO A 424 -14.87 -15.86 -21.92
N LEU A 425 -13.57 -15.56 -22.16
CA LEU A 425 -12.59 -15.54 -21.07
C LEU A 425 -12.66 -14.15 -20.45
N PHE A 426 -12.95 -14.11 -19.15
CA PHE A 426 -13.09 -12.89 -18.37
C PHE A 426 -11.90 -12.74 -17.45
N LEU A 427 -11.03 -11.80 -17.75
CA LEU A 427 -9.87 -11.46 -16.90
C LEU A 427 -10.27 -10.44 -15.85
N LEU A 428 -10.11 -10.82 -14.58
CA LEU A 428 -10.19 -9.95 -13.42
C LEU A 428 -8.77 -9.58 -13.00
N ASP A 429 -8.36 -8.38 -13.36
CA ASP A 429 -6.96 -7.93 -13.21
C ASP A 429 -6.77 -7.16 -11.91
N GLU A 430 -5.65 -7.42 -11.22
CA GLU A 430 -5.25 -6.76 -9.95
C GLU A 430 -6.23 -7.00 -8.80
N ILE A 431 -6.62 -8.25 -8.56
CA ILE A 431 -7.57 -8.63 -7.49
C ILE A 431 -7.03 -8.32 -6.08
N ASP A 432 -5.72 -8.33 -5.90
CA ASP A 432 -5.02 -7.98 -4.67
C ASP A 432 -5.08 -6.48 -4.31
N LYS A 433 -5.57 -5.63 -5.22
CA LYS A 433 -5.69 -4.19 -5.02
C LYS A 433 -7.13 -3.71 -4.79
N MET A 434 -8.05 -4.62 -4.56
CA MET A 434 -9.39 -4.25 -4.11
C MET A 434 -9.32 -3.66 -2.70
N GLY A 435 -10.09 -2.59 -2.48
CA GLY A 435 -10.27 -2.00 -1.16
C GLY A 435 -11.63 -2.35 -0.57
N GLN A 436 -11.74 -2.33 0.74
CA GLN A 436 -13.02 -2.31 1.46
C GLN A 436 -13.32 -0.87 1.88
N ASP A 437 -14.58 -0.46 1.80
CA ASP A 437 -15.06 0.83 2.25
C ASP A 437 -16.40 0.62 3.00
N PHE A 438 -16.82 1.59 3.78
CA PHE A 438 -18.12 1.60 4.48
C PHE A 438 -19.34 1.47 3.54
N ARG A 439 -19.15 1.55 2.23
CA ARG A 439 -20.19 1.45 1.19
C ARG A 439 -20.48 0.03 0.72
N GLY A 440 -19.74 -0.96 1.19
CA GLY A 440 -19.93 -2.36 0.83
C GLY A 440 -18.62 -3.14 0.70
N ASP A 441 -18.74 -4.44 0.52
CA ASP A 441 -17.61 -5.34 0.32
C ASP A 441 -17.61 -5.89 -1.12
N PRO A 442 -16.77 -5.34 -2.02
CA PRO A 442 -16.66 -5.86 -3.38
C PRO A 442 -16.25 -7.34 -3.44
N SER A 443 -15.56 -7.85 -2.39
CA SER A 443 -15.16 -9.25 -2.33
C SER A 443 -16.34 -10.18 -2.25
N SER A 444 -17.37 -9.80 -1.50
CA SER A 444 -18.64 -10.57 -1.39
C SER A 444 -19.39 -10.61 -2.73
N ALA A 445 -19.44 -9.48 -3.45
CA ALA A 445 -20.01 -9.46 -4.80
C ALA A 445 -19.24 -10.33 -5.79
N LEU A 446 -17.92 -10.36 -5.68
CA LEU A 446 -17.08 -11.22 -6.53
C LEU A 446 -17.25 -12.70 -6.18
N LEU A 447 -17.48 -13.05 -4.93
CA LEU A 447 -17.77 -14.45 -4.57
C LEU A 447 -18.97 -14.98 -5.33
N GLU A 448 -20.07 -14.22 -5.45
CA GLU A 448 -21.24 -14.62 -6.24
C GLU A 448 -20.92 -14.78 -7.74
N VAL A 449 -20.07 -13.90 -8.28
CA VAL A 449 -19.64 -13.97 -9.69
C VAL A 449 -18.75 -15.20 -9.95
N LEU A 450 -17.88 -15.51 -9.00
CA LEU A 450 -16.83 -16.51 -9.15
C LEU A 450 -17.21 -17.89 -8.66
N ASP A 451 -18.17 -18.00 -7.75
CA ASP A 451 -18.61 -19.29 -7.22
C ASP A 451 -19.42 -20.08 -8.25
N PRO A 452 -18.97 -21.26 -8.70
CA PRO A 452 -19.71 -22.08 -9.67
C PRO A 452 -21.10 -22.52 -9.21
N GLU A 453 -21.36 -22.48 -7.90
CA GLU A 453 -22.69 -22.81 -7.33
C GLU A 453 -23.66 -21.64 -7.42
N GLN A 454 -23.17 -20.40 -7.42
CA GLN A 454 -23.97 -19.18 -7.39
C GLN A 454 -24.00 -18.44 -8.74
N ASN A 455 -22.93 -18.55 -9.54
CA ASN A 455 -22.74 -17.75 -10.76
C ASN A 455 -23.75 -18.01 -11.87
N SER A 456 -24.50 -19.12 -11.81
CA SER A 456 -25.59 -19.42 -12.75
C SER A 456 -26.83 -18.51 -12.55
N THR A 457 -26.96 -17.92 -11.35
CA THR A 457 -28.08 -17.07 -10.92
C THR A 457 -27.60 -15.68 -10.51
N PHE A 458 -26.51 -15.19 -11.14
CA PHE A 458 -25.97 -13.87 -10.85
C PHE A 458 -27.01 -12.79 -11.11
N MET A 459 -27.26 -11.92 -10.13
CA MET A 459 -28.24 -10.84 -10.21
C MET A 459 -27.56 -9.48 -10.18
N ASP A 460 -27.62 -8.75 -11.29
CA ASP A 460 -27.23 -7.35 -11.36
C ASP A 460 -28.38 -6.46 -10.84
N HIS A 461 -28.10 -5.49 -9.99
CA HIS A 461 -29.11 -4.63 -9.36
C HIS A 461 -29.83 -3.70 -10.34
N TYR A 462 -29.22 -3.40 -11.50
CA TYR A 462 -29.87 -2.65 -12.56
C TYR A 462 -30.83 -3.50 -13.40
N LEU A 463 -30.36 -4.72 -13.76
CA LEU A 463 -31.14 -5.64 -14.59
C LEU A 463 -32.29 -6.29 -13.83
N GLU A 464 -32.09 -6.57 -12.54
CA GLU A 464 -33.08 -7.24 -11.66
C GLU A 464 -33.60 -8.55 -12.27
N VAL A 465 -32.77 -9.26 -13.01
CA VAL A 465 -33.01 -10.60 -13.57
C VAL A 465 -31.76 -11.44 -13.49
N GLU A 466 -31.92 -12.73 -13.32
CA GLU A 466 -30.80 -13.67 -13.27
C GLU A 466 -30.09 -13.76 -14.62
N TYR A 467 -28.74 -13.71 -14.59
CA TYR A 467 -27.88 -13.88 -15.74
C TYR A 467 -26.88 -15.00 -15.49
N ASP A 468 -26.90 -16.01 -16.38
CA ASP A 468 -26.04 -17.20 -16.26
C ASP A 468 -24.60 -16.91 -16.68
N LEU A 469 -23.67 -16.86 -15.71
CA LEU A 469 -22.22 -16.73 -15.87
C LEU A 469 -21.48 -18.08 -15.85
N SER A 470 -22.17 -19.22 -15.73
CA SER A 470 -21.57 -20.56 -15.57
C SER A 470 -20.70 -21.00 -16.76
N ASN A 471 -20.88 -20.39 -17.92
CA ASN A 471 -20.11 -20.68 -19.14
C ASN A 471 -18.92 -19.73 -19.35
N VAL A 472 -18.78 -18.71 -18.48
CA VAL A 472 -17.66 -17.75 -18.51
C VAL A 472 -16.42 -18.41 -17.90
N MET A 473 -15.29 -18.30 -18.56
CA MET A 473 -14.01 -18.72 -18.03
C MET A 473 -13.37 -17.55 -17.31
N PHE A 474 -13.39 -17.57 -15.97
CA PHE A 474 -12.74 -16.54 -15.18
C PHE A 474 -11.26 -16.86 -15.00
N VAL A 475 -10.43 -15.83 -15.17
CA VAL A 475 -9.00 -15.86 -14.86
C VAL A 475 -8.72 -14.60 -14.04
N THR A 476 -7.96 -14.72 -12.97
CA THR A 476 -7.59 -13.60 -12.11
C THR A 476 -6.10 -13.34 -12.18
N THR A 477 -5.68 -12.10 -11.92
CA THR A 477 -4.27 -11.77 -11.74
C THR A 477 -4.06 -11.02 -10.44
N ALA A 478 -2.92 -11.26 -9.80
CA ALA A 478 -2.48 -10.55 -8.61
C ALA A 478 -0.97 -10.28 -8.68
N ASN A 479 -0.51 -9.26 -7.99
CA ASN A 479 0.92 -9.06 -7.79
C ASN A 479 1.40 -9.74 -6.51
N THR A 480 0.54 -9.79 -5.50
CA THR A 480 0.79 -10.38 -4.17
C THR A 480 -0.30 -11.38 -3.81
N LEU A 481 -0.07 -12.15 -2.75
CA LEU A 481 -1.07 -13.05 -2.19
C LEU A 481 -2.02 -12.37 -1.18
N ASN A 482 -2.02 -11.05 -1.13
CA ASN A 482 -2.94 -10.28 -0.29
C ASN A 482 -4.35 -10.28 -0.90
N ILE A 483 -4.95 -11.46 -0.94
CA ILE A 483 -6.28 -11.71 -1.48
C ILE A 483 -7.17 -12.14 -0.30
N PRO A 484 -8.42 -11.68 -0.20
CA PRO A 484 -9.34 -12.15 0.81
C PRO A 484 -9.44 -13.67 0.84
N GLY A 485 -9.34 -14.29 2.03
CA GLY A 485 -9.32 -15.73 2.22
C GLY A 485 -10.41 -16.49 1.47
N PRO A 486 -11.70 -16.09 1.58
CA PRO A 486 -12.80 -16.77 0.87
C PRO A 486 -12.68 -16.78 -0.66
N LEU A 487 -12.03 -15.77 -1.25
CA LEU A 487 -11.73 -15.75 -2.69
C LEU A 487 -10.55 -16.66 -3.00
N MET A 488 -9.51 -16.63 -2.16
CA MET A 488 -8.30 -17.44 -2.34
C MET A 488 -8.59 -18.94 -2.32
N ASP A 489 -9.51 -19.40 -1.45
CA ASP A 489 -9.94 -20.80 -1.36
C ASP A 489 -10.58 -21.35 -2.65
N ARG A 490 -11.07 -20.47 -3.52
CA ARG A 490 -11.66 -20.81 -4.81
C ARG A 490 -10.71 -20.71 -5.98
N MET A 491 -9.43 -20.39 -5.71
CA MET A 491 -8.44 -20.09 -6.75
C MET A 491 -7.36 -21.15 -6.82
N GLU A 492 -7.03 -21.56 -8.03
CA GLU A 492 -5.81 -22.29 -8.32
C GLU A 492 -4.68 -21.29 -8.59
N ILE A 493 -3.74 -21.18 -7.65
CA ILE A 493 -2.67 -20.19 -7.70
C ILE A 493 -1.52 -20.72 -8.53
N ILE A 494 -1.24 -20.06 -9.66
CA ILE A 494 -0.04 -20.27 -10.47
C ILE A 494 0.92 -19.10 -10.22
N ARG A 495 2.03 -19.39 -9.56
CA ARG A 495 3.08 -18.40 -9.29
C ARG A 495 3.97 -18.22 -10.52
N ILE A 496 4.09 -16.99 -10.98
CA ILE A 496 4.96 -16.58 -12.07
C ILE A 496 6.14 -15.82 -11.47
N ALA A 497 7.31 -16.42 -11.55
CA ALA A 497 8.54 -15.79 -11.09
C ALA A 497 9.04 -14.73 -12.10
N GLY A 498 10.06 -13.97 -11.69
CA GLY A 498 10.78 -13.06 -12.58
C GLY A 498 11.60 -13.79 -13.64
N TYR A 499 11.99 -13.06 -14.66
CA TYR A 499 12.81 -13.56 -15.76
C TYR A 499 14.32 -13.43 -15.49
N THR A 500 15.09 -14.39 -15.98
CA THR A 500 16.55 -14.29 -16.07
C THR A 500 16.96 -13.27 -17.15
N GLU A 501 18.23 -12.89 -17.18
CA GLU A 501 18.76 -11.98 -18.21
C GLU A 501 18.59 -12.56 -19.62
N ASP A 502 18.87 -13.87 -19.78
CA ASP A 502 18.75 -14.55 -21.09
C ASP A 502 17.28 -14.66 -21.52
N GLU A 503 16.37 -14.97 -20.60
CA GLU A 503 14.94 -14.93 -20.89
C GLU A 503 14.46 -13.54 -21.31
N LYS A 504 14.90 -12.48 -20.61
CA LYS A 504 14.59 -11.09 -20.97
C LYS A 504 15.12 -10.72 -22.36
N LEU A 505 16.32 -11.18 -22.68
CA LEU A 505 16.93 -10.97 -23.97
C LEU A 505 16.11 -11.62 -25.10
N GLU A 506 15.72 -12.89 -24.92
CA GLU A 506 14.92 -13.62 -25.89
C GLU A 506 13.50 -13.04 -26.03
N ILE A 507 12.86 -12.68 -24.91
CA ILE A 507 11.56 -11.97 -24.91
C ILE A 507 11.69 -10.65 -25.67
N THR A 508 12.79 -9.95 -25.48
CA THR A 508 13.04 -8.68 -26.17
C THR A 508 13.15 -8.87 -27.67
N LYS A 509 13.94 -9.84 -28.11
CA LYS A 509 14.14 -10.13 -29.54
C LYS A 509 12.85 -10.58 -30.22
N ARG A 510 12.12 -11.48 -29.58
CA ARG A 510 10.92 -12.11 -30.17
C ARG A 510 9.67 -11.24 -30.12
N HIS A 511 9.51 -10.47 -29.03
CA HIS A 511 8.23 -9.79 -28.76
C HIS A 511 8.36 -8.26 -28.61
N LEU A 512 9.28 -7.76 -27.75
CA LEU A 512 9.30 -6.35 -27.40
C LEU A 512 9.85 -5.47 -28.51
N LEU A 513 10.95 -5.88 -29.15
CA LEU A 513 11.56 -5.11 -30.23
C LEU A 513 10.67 -5.03 -31.47
N PRO A 514 10.07 -6.16 -31.97
CA PRO A 514 9.11 -6.09 -33.05
C PRO A 514 7.87 -5.25 -32.72
N LYS A 515 7.43 -5.29 -31.46
CA LYS A 515 6.34 -4.43 -30.99
C LYS A 515 6.73 -2.96 -31.01
N ALA A 516 7.91 -2.60 -30.49
CA ALA A 516 8.40 -1.24 -30.50
C ALA A 516 8.54 -0.66 -31.92
N ILE A 517 9.02 -1.47 -32.86
CA ILE A 517 9.13 -1.11 -34.28
C ILE A 517 7.74 -0.79 -34.85
N ARG A 518 6.78 -1.69 -34.67
CA ARG A 518 5.42 -1.57 -35.17
C ARG A 518 4.67 -0.38 -34.56
N ASP A 519 4.74 -0.22 -33.23
CA ASP A 519 4.01 0.82 -32.49
C ASP A 519 4.53 2.23 -32.80
N HIS A 520 5.75 2.36 -33.34
CA HIS A 520 6.34 3.62 -33.76
C HIS A 520 6.40 3.80 -35.30
N ALA A 521 5.68 2.94 -36.04
CA ALA A 521 5.64 2.99 -37.50
C ALA A 521 7.01 2.96 -38.18
N LEU A 522 8.00 2.27 -37.57
CA LEU A 522 9.31 2.02 -38.12
C LEU A 522 9.28 0.76 -39.02
N GLN A 523 10.15 0.73 -40.00
CA GLN A 523 10.40 -0.50 -40.75
C GLN A 523 11.53 -1.31 -40.08
N PRO A 524 11.54 -2.65 -40.20
CA PRO A 524 12.60 -3.48 -39.61
C PRO A 524 14.01 -3.15 -40.08
N LYS A 525 14.16 -2.54 -41.27
CA LYS A 525 15.45 -2.09 -41.81
C LYS A 525 15.88 -0.70 -41.30
N GLU A 526 14.96 0.08 -40.75
CA GLU A 526 15.22 1.45 -40.26
C GLU A 526 15.75 1.48 -38.84
N PHE A 527 15.43 0.47 -38.02
CA PHE A 527 15.80 0.43 -36.62
C PHE A 527 16.28 -0.95 -36.19
N SER A 528 17.47 -1.01 -35.61
CA SER A 528 18.02 -2.23 -35.05
C SER A 528 18.80 -1.96 -33.76
N VAL A 529 18.75 -2.90 -32.84
CA VAL A 529 19.48 -2.86 -31.56
C VAL A 529 20.35 -4.13 -31.50
N SER A 530 21.65 -3.97 -31.24
CA SER A 530 22.55 -5.10 -31.10
C SER A 530 22.29 -5.88 -29.83
N GLU A 531 22.68 -7.14 -29.79
CA GLU A 531 22.50 -7.98 -28.60
C GLU A 531 23.23 -7.44 -27.39
N ASP A 532 24.48 -6.96 -27.58
CA ASP A 532 25.27 -6.35 -26.51
C ASP A 532 24.56 -5.10 -25.94
N ALA A 533 23.98 -4.27 -26.81
CA ALA A 533 23.17 -3.14 -26.37
C ALA A 533 21.91 -3.58 -25.59
N LEU A 534 21.23 -4.65 -26.00
CA LEU A 534 20.09 -5.19 -25.25
C LEU A 534 20.52 -5.70 -23.88
N ARG A 535 21.63 -6.42 -23.78
CA ARG A 535 22.21 -6.85 -22.50
C ARG A 535 22.60 -5.65 -21.62
N ALA A 536 23.22 -4.62 -22.23
CA ALA A 536 23.57 -3.39 -21.52
C ALA A 536 22.31 -2.66 -21.00
N ILE A 537 21.20 -2.63 -21.76
CA ILE A 537 19.93 -2.05 -21.30
C ILE A 537 19.39 -2.83 -20.09
N ILE A 538 19.37 -4.17 -20.17
CA ILE A 538 18.89 -5.01 -19.08
C ILE A 538 19.73 -4.80 -17.82
N ARG A 539 21.06 -4.70 -17.94
CA ARG A 539 21.98 -4.58 -16.81
C ARG A 539 22.05 -3.19 -16.20
N HIS A 540 22.08 -2.15 -17.03
CA HIS A 540 22.44 -0.80 -16.60
C HIS A 540 21.29 0.22 -16.63
N TYR A 541 20.17 -0.09 -17.30
CA TYR A 541 19.03 0.83 -17.41
C TYR A 541 17.76 0.32 -16.79
N THR A 542 17.70 -0.99 -16.44
CA THR A 542 16.51 -1.61 -15.82
C THR A 542 16.86 -2.41 -14.57
N ARG A 543 15.99 -2.37 -13.56
CA ARG A 543 16.07 -3.18 -12.34
C ARG A 543 14.65 -3.63 -12.01
N GLU A 544 14.27 -4.78 -12.54
CA GLU A 544 12.91 -5.33 -12.40
C GLU A 544 12.90 -6.84 -12.58
N ALA A 545 11.91 -7.50 -11.98
CA ALA A 545 11.69 -8.94 -12.19
C ALA A 545 11.11 -9.26 -13.56
N GLY A 546 10.21 -8.42 -14.06
CA GLY A 546 9.59 -8.54 -15.38
C GLY A 546 10.34 -7.81 -16.49
N VAL A 547 9.59 -7.35 -17.51
CA VAL A 547 10.12 -6.66 -18.70
C VAL A 547 9.44 -5.32 -19.00
N ARG A 548 8.68 -4.76 -18.04
CA ARG A 548 7.89 -3.54 -18.25
C ARG A 548 8.75 -2.28 -18.43
N ASN A 549 9.81 -2.13 -17.63
CA ASN A 549 10.73 -1.00 -17.78
C ASN A 549 11.63 -1.20 -18.99
N LEU A 550 12.03 -2.44 -19.27
CA LEU A 550 12.77 -2.80 -20.49
C LEU A 550 11.98 -2.40 -21.74
N GLU A 551 10.69 -2.70 -21.78
CA GLU A 551 9.77 -2.27 -22.84
C GLU A 551 9.75 -0.73 -22.96
N ARG A 552 9.66 -0.01 -21.84
CA ARG A 552 9.68 1.46 -21.83
C ARG A 552 10.97 2.06 -22.38
N GLU A 553 12.13 1.50 -22.02
CA GLU A 553 13.42 1.95 -22.56
C GLU A 553 13.53 1.65 -24.08
N LEU A 554 13.05 0.49 -24.53
CA LEU A 554 12.98 0.18 -25.98
C LEU A 554 12.05 1.13 -26.75
N MET A 555 10.88 1.46 -26.20
CA MET A 555 9.98 2.45 -26.77
C MET A 555 10.62 3.85 -26.82
N LYS A 556 11.43 4.20 -25.83
CA LYS A 556 12.20 5.45 -25.82
C LYS A 556 13.26 5.45 -26.92
N LEU A 557 13.98 4.36 -27.13
CA LEU A 557 14.93 4.22 -28.23
C LEU A 557 14.24 4.35 -29.58
N ALA A 558 13.12 3.67 -29.78
CA ALA A 558 12.35 3.75 -31.01
C ALA A 558 11.88 5.18 -31.32
N ARG A 559 11.36 5.91 -30.31
CA ARG A 559 10.97 7.33 -30.50
C ARG A 559 12.15 8.21 -30.89
N LYS A 560 13.31 8.03 -30.26
CA LYS A 560 14.51 8.79 -30.60
C LYS A 560 15.00 8.45 -32.01
N ALA A 561 14.95 7.17 -32.39
CA ALA A 561 15.31 6.74 -33.74
C ALA A 561 14.40 7.38 -34.79
N VAL A 562 13.08 7.41 -34.59
CA VAL A 562 12.13 8.11 -35.49
C VAL A 562 12.50 9.59 -35.59
N THR A 563 12.77 10.24 -34.47
CA THR A 563 13.15 11.66 -34.43
C THR A 563 14.45 11.92 -35.20
N GLU A 564 15.44 11.05 -35.07
CA GLU A 564 16.71 11.16 -35.77
C GLU A 564 16.56 10.94 -37.27
N ILE A 565 15.84 9.90 -37.69
CA ILE A 565 15.55 9.62 -39.13
C ILE A 565 14.90 10.83 -39.80
N LEU A 566 13.88 11.41 -39.13
CA LEU A 566 13.15 12.54 -39.67
C LEU A 566 13.98 13.84 -39.69
N LYS A 567 14.79 14.10 -38.69
CA LYS A 567 15.63 15.31 -38.62
C LYS A 567 16.85 15.25 -39.53
N THR A 568 17.53 14.11 -39.59
CA THR A 568 18.83 13.97 -40.28
C THR A 568 18.73 13.29 -41.64
N LYS A 569 17.53 12.84 -42.03
CA LYS A 569 17.26 12.06 -43.25
C LYS A 569 18.12 10.79 -43.36
N LYS A 570 18.59 10.25 -42.23
CA LYS A 570 19.24 8.95 -42.20
C LYS A 570 18.27 7.84 -42.63
N LYS A 571 18.77 6.84 -43.31
CA LYS A 571 17.95 5.68 -43.77
C LYS A 571 17.74 4.65 -42.68
N SER A 572 18.61 4.62 -41.66
CA SER A 572 18.53 3.67 -40.57
C SER A 572 19.32 4.16 -39.35
N VAL A 573 18.88 3.73 -38.17
CA VAL A 573 19.52 3.93 -36.87
C VAL A 573 19.86 2.58 -36.27
N LYS A 574 21.15 2.35 -35.99
CA LYS A 574 21.63 1.16 -35.32
C LYS A 574 22.10 1.52 -33.92
N ILE A 575 21.47 0.93 -32.93
CA ILE A 575 21.86 1.08 -31.52
C ILE A 575 22.87 -0.01 -31.15
N THR A 576 24.00 0.42 -30.62
CA THR A 576 25.08 -0.42 -30.12
C THR A 576 25.37 -0.05 -28.67
N GLU A 577 26.11 -0.87 -27.93
CA GLU A 577 26.49 -0.54 -26.57
C GLU A 577 27.24 0.79 -26.50
N ALA A 578 28.13 1.08 -27.45
CA ALA A 578 28.95 2.29 -27.49
C ALA A 578 28.12 3.59 -27.60
N ASN A 579 27.03 3.59 -28.38
CA ASN A 579 26.17 4.77 -28.55
C ASN A 579 24.92 4.78 -27.68
N LEU A 580 24.74 3.78 -26.82
CA LEU A 580 23.55 3.64 -26.00
C LEU A 580 23.34 4.84 -25.05
N ALA A 581 24.43 5.39 -24.52
CA ALA A 581 24.38 6.55 -23.62
C ALA A 581 23.84 7.81 -24.31
N ASP A 582 24.01 7.98 -25.61
CA ASP A 582 23.49 9.12 -26.37
C ASP A 582 21.96 9.11 -26.43
N TYR A 583 21.38 7.91 -26.43
CA TYR A 583 19.94 7.72 -26.50
C TYR A 583 19.27 7.61 -25.12
N LEU A 584 19.83 6.87 -24.17
CA LEU A 584 19.21 6.62 -22.87
C LEU A 584 19.72 7.53 -21.77
N GLY A 585 20.87 8.16 -21.97
CA GLY A 585 21.57 8.97 -20.96
C GLY A 585 22.53 8.11 -20.12
N VAL A 586 22.93 8.62 -18.97
CA VAL A 586 23.86 7.93 -18.07
C VAL A 586 23.27 6.62 -17.55
N GLN A 587 24.12 5.65 -17.30
CA GLN A 587 23.74 4.37 -16.72
C GLN A 587 23.06 4.61 -15.34
N LYS A 588 21.90 4.00 -15.15
CA LYS A 588 21.11 4.16 -13.93
C LYS A 588 21.54 3.20 -12.82
N PHE A 589 22.05 2.03 -13.21
CA PHE A 589 22.41 0.95 -12.30
C PHE A 589 23.82 0.44 -12.61
N ARG A 590 24.58 0.18 -11.56
CA ARG A 590 25.87 -0.48 -11.69
C ARG A 590 25.66 -1.99 -11.55
N TYR A 591 26.05 -2.74 -12.56
CA TYR A 591 25.94 -4.19 -12.58
C TYR A 591 27.26 -4.83 -12.15
N GLY A 592 27.21 -5.80 -11.25
CA GLY A 592 28.38 -6.63 -10.90
C GLY A 592 29.46 -5.92 -10.09
N GLN A 593 29.20 -4.74 -9.51
CA GLN A 593 30.14 -4.12 -8.58
C GLN A 593 29.90 -4.70 -7.18
N ILE A 594 30.55 -5.84 -6.93
CA ILE A 594 30.89 -6.23 -5.55
C ILE A 594 31.92 -5.22 -5.07
N GLU A 595 31.79 -4.70 -3.85
CA GLU A 595 32.82 -3.82 -3.27
C GLU A 595 34.20 -4.47 -3.33
N GLY A 596 35.22 -3.66 -3.60
CA GLY A 596 36.54 -4.14 -4.07
C GLY A 596 37.31 -5.07 -3.13
N GLU A 597 36.98 -5.11 -1.81
CA GLU A 597 37.74 -5.85 -0.78
C GLU A 597 36.80 -6.53 0.21
N ASP A 598 37.33 -7.58 0.89
CA ASP A 598 36.62 -8.20 2.00
C ASP A 598 36.58 -7.23 3.19
N GLN A 599 35.39 -6.97 3.74
CA GLN A 599 35.19 -5.91 4.72
C GLN A 599 34.77 -6.46 6.08
N LEU A 600 35.16 -5.71 7.11
CA LEU A 600 34.77 -6.02 8.48
C LEU A 600 33.32 -5.56 8.73
N GLY A 601 32.49 -6.48 9.19
CA GLY A 601 31.11 -6.17 9.56
C GLY A 601 30.16 -5.92 8.39
N VAL A 602 30.59 -6.04 7.13
CA VAL A 602 29.75 -5.85 5.95
C VAL A 602 29.38 -7.20 5.36
N VAL A 603 28.09 -7.47 5.31
CA VAL A 603 27.53 -8.75 4.84
C VAL A 603 26.49 -8.52 3.76
N THR A 604 26.56 -9.33 2.72
CA THR A 604 25.52 -9.33 1.67
C THR A 604 24.43 -10.35 1.99
N GLY A 605 23.28 -9.86 2.37
CA GLY A 605 22.05 -10.65 2.47
C GLY A 605 21.25 -10.65 1.17
N LEU A 606 20.22 -11.47 1.11
CA LEU A 606 19.29 -11.56 -0.02
C LEU A 606 17.87 -11.27 0.45
N ALA A 607 17.27 -10.24 -0.10
CA ALA A 607 15.88 -9.85 0.15
C ALA A 607 14.99 -10.21 -1.04
N TRP A 608 13.71 -10.45 -0.74
CA TRP A 608 12.65 -10.54 -1.72
C TRP A 608 11.74 -9.33 -1.62
N THR A 609 11.39 -8.75 -2.75
CA THR A 609 10.48 -7.60 -2.86
C THR A 609 9.43 -7.86 -3.92
N GLU A 610 8.37 -7.07 -3.96
CA GLU A 610 7.32 -7.15 -4.99
C GLU A 610 7.85 -6.98 -6.43
N VAL A 611 9.00 -6.35 -6.58
CA VAL A 611 9.66 -6.15 -7.89
C VAL A 611 10.71 -7.21 -8.20
N GLY A 612 10.93 -8.17 -7.30
CA GLY A 612 11.87 -9.28 -7.45
C GLY A 612 12.87 -9.37 -6.29
N GLY A 613 13.93 -10.14 -6.47
CA GLY A 613 15.01 -10.25 -5.48
C GLY A 613 15.97 -9.07 -5.55
N GLU A 614 16.54 -8.70 -4.41
CA GLU A 614 17.53 -7.64 -4.24
C GLU A 614 18.67 -8.08 -3.33
N LEU A 615 19.87 -7.52 -3.53
CA LEU A 615 20.96 -7.61 -2.57
C LEU A 615 20.69 -6.66 -1.41
N LEU A 616 20.91 -7.14 -0.21
CA LEU A 616 20.73 -6.40 1.02
C LEU A 616 22.08 -6.28 1.72
N THR A 617 22.69 -5.11 1.68
CA THR A 617 23.88 -4.85 2.46
C THR A 617 23.50 -4.69 3.94
N ILE A 618 24.24 -5.33 4.80
CA ILE A 618 24.12 -5.24 6.25
C ILE A 618 25.46 -4.82 6.79
N GLU A 619 25.48 -3.71 7.49
CA GLU A 619 26.70 -3.12 8.05
C GLU A 619 26.65 -3.18 9.57
N GLY A 620 27.67 -3.73 10.16
CA GLY A 620 27.86 -3.76 11.62
C GLY A 620 29.06 -2.90 12.00
N VAL A 621 28.92 -2.15 13.08
CA VAL A 621 30.02 -1.37 13.67
C VAL A 621 30.01 -1.56 15.19
N MET A 622 31.19 -1.69 15.77
CA MET A 622 31.38 -1.75 17.22
C MET A 622 32.07 -0.48 17.69
N MET A 623 31.58 0.09 18.78
CA MET A 623 32.12 1.30 19.39
C MET A 623 32.19 1.15 20.92
N PRO A 624 33.03 1.92 21.62
CA PRO A 624 33.02 1.97 23.08
C PRO A 624 31.63 2.36 23.60
N GLY A 625 31.11 1.64 24.59
CA GLY A 625 29.75 1.87 25.08
C GLY A 625 29.43 1.09 26.33
N LYS A 626 28.15 0.80 26.56
CA LYS A 626 27.59 0.12 27.73
C LYS A 626 26.80 -1.14 27.35
N GLY A 627 27.13 -1.79 26.22
CA GLY A 627 26.44 -2.99 25.74
C GLY A 627 25.15 -2.74 24.99
N ARG A 628 24.91 -1.53 24.48
CA ARG A 628 23.69 -1.21 23.74
C ARG A 628 23.76 -1.75 22.31
N MET A 629 22.68 -2.40 21.88
CA MET A 629 22.45 -2.75 20.49
C MET A 629 21.59 -1.67 19.83
N THR A 630 22.12 -1.00 18.82
CA THR A 630 21.38 0.00 18.02
C THR A 630 21.11 -0.58 16.63
N VAL A 631 19.89 -0.37 16.14
CA VAL A 631 19.46 -0.89 14.84
C VAL A 631 18.83 0.24 14.03
N THR A 632 19.30 0.43 12.78
CA THR A 632 18.76 1.46 11.87
C THR A 632 18.58 0.92 10.45
N GLY A 633 17.78 1.58 9.61
CA GLY A 633 17.55 1.19 8.20
C GLY A 633 16.09 1.00 7.83
N ASN A 634 15.12 1.64 8.54
CA ASN A 634 13.69 1.51 8.30
C ASN A 634 13.20 0.05 8.36
N LEU A 635 13.60 -0.65 9.43
CA LEU A 635 13.27 -2.06 9.67
C LEU A 635 11.95 -2.18 10.40
N ARG A 636 11.08 -3.08 9.96
CA ARG A 636 9.86 -3.47 10.65
C ARG A 636 10.14 -4.48 11.75
N ASP A 637 9.12 -4.85 12.49
CA ASP A 637 9.26 -5.55 13.77
C ASP A 637 9.85 -6.95 13.61
N VAL A 638 9.42 -7.73 12.59
CA VAL A 638 9.98 -9.09 12.37
C VAL A 638 11.49 -9.06 12.12
N MET A 639 11.98 -8.06 11.39
CA MET A 639 13.42 -7.93 11.15
C MET A 639 14.17 -7.47 12.41
N LYS A 640 13.58 -6.61 13.24
CA LYS A 640 14.15 -6.21 14.55
C LYS A 640 14.23 -7.42 15.50
N GLU A 641 13.20 -8.24 15.54
CA GLU A 641 13.20 -9.49 16.30
C GLU A 641 14.31 -10.46 15.84
N SER A 642 14.49 -10.58 14.52
CA SER A 642 15.55 -11.39 13.93
C SER A 642 16.95 -10.93 14.35
N ILE A 643 17.17 -9.60 14.44
CA ILE A 643 18.42 -9.03 14.92
C ILE A 643 18.62 -9.32 16.41
N SER A 644 17.57 -9.19 17.22
CA SER A 644 17.60 -9.49 18.65
C SER A 644 17.91 -10.97 18.90
N ALA A 645 17.32 -11.86 18.12
CA ALA A 645 17.62 -13.29 18.17
C ALA A 645 19.07 -13.59 17.77
N ALA A 646 19.58 -12.93 16.72
CA ALA A 646 20.96 -13.04 16.28
C ALA A 646 21.95 -12.58 17.36
N ALA A 647 21.71 -11.44 17.98
CA ALA A 647 22.53 -10.90 19.06
C ALA A 647 22.55 -11.84 20.30
N SER A 648 21.37 -12.34 20.68
CA SER A 648 21.23 -13.30 21.79
C SER A 648 21.99 -14.60 21.53
N TYR A 649 21.90 -15.12 20.30
CA TYR A 649 22.66 -16.30 19.89
C TYR A 649 24.16 -16.06 19.96
N VAL A 650 24.67 -14.96 19.42
CA VAL A 650 26.10 -14.65 19.47
C VAL A 650 26.58 -14.49 20.91
N ARG A 651 25.82 -13.81 21.76
CA ARG A 651 26.15 -13.64 23.19
C ARG A 651 26.19 -15.00 23.92
N SER A 652 25.23 -15.88 23.63
CA SER A 652 25.18 -17.22 24.24
C SER A 652 26.35 -18.17 23.84
N ARG A 653 26.98 -17.87 22.69
CA ARG A 653 28.10 -18.62 22.12
C ARG A 653 29.38 -17.82 22.03
N ALA A 654 29.52 -16.76 22.83
CA ALA A 654 30.66 -15.86 22.80
C ALA A 654 32.02 -16.60 22.88
N VAL A 655 32.17 -17.49 23.84
CA VAL A 655 33.39 -18.26 24.06
C VAL A 655 33.74 -19.13 22.85
N ASP A 656 32.75 -19.76 22.25
CA ASP A 656 32.95 -20.60 21.05
C ASP A 656 33.45 -19.76 19.84
N PHE A 657 33.12 -18.47 19.82
CA PHE A 657 33.53 -17.53 18.78
C PHE A 657 34.80 -16.72 19.15
N GLY A 658 35.46 -17.07 20.26
CA GLY A 658 36.63 -16.31 20.68
C GLY A 658 36.34 -14.91 21.21
N ILE A 659 35.13 -14.68 21.69
CA ILE A 659 34.67 -13.37 22.19
C ILE A 659 34.62 -13.45 23.72
N GLU A 660 35.34 -12.56 24.38
CA GLU A 660 35.30 -12.42 25.84
C GLU A 660 33.94 -11.85 26.29
N PRO A 661 33.18 -12.52 27.18
CA PRO A 661 31.87 -12.05 27.60
C PRO A 661 31.77 -10.57 28.05
N PRO A 662 32.76 -9.96 28.74
CA PRO A 662 32.73 -8.57 29.14
C PRO A 662 32.68 -7.57 27.96
N VAL A 663 32.97 -7.99 26.74
CA VAL A 663 32.88 -7.15 25.55
C VAL A 663 31.45 -6.67 25.32
N PHE A 664 30.47 -7.53 25.59
CA PHE A 664 29.04 -7.19 25.44
C PHE A 664 28.54 -6.12 26.39
N ASP A 665 29.24 -5.87 27.48
CA ASP A 665 28.87 -4.84 28.48
C ASP A 665 29.71 -3.56 28.33
N LYS A 666 30.83 -3.61 27.58
CA LYS A 666 31.77 -2.50 27.38
C LYS A 666 31.75 -1.91 25.97
N ARG A 667 31.03 -2.55 25.05
CA ARG A 667 30.96 -2.13 23.64
C ARG A 667 29.53 -2.07 23.16
N ASP A 668 29.18 -0.97 22.52
CA ASP A 668 27.94 -0.83 21.77
C ASP A 668 28.10 -1.37 20.36
N ILE A 669 27.09 -2.06 19.86
CA ILE A 669 27.04 -2.57 18.49
C ILE A 669 25.94 -1.85 17.75
N HIS A 670 26.25 -1.30 16.57
CA HIS A 670 25.26 -0.69 15.70
C HIS A 670 25.17 -1.51 14.41
N VAL A 671 23.97 -2.02 14.13
CA VAL A 671 23.66 -2.69 12.88
C VAL A 671 22.82 -1.75 12.02
N HIS A 672 23.33 -1.46 10.84
CA HIS A 672 22.66 -0.61 9.85
C HIS A 672 22.34 -1.40 8.58
N VAL A 673 21.14 -1.20 8.06
CA VAL A 673 20.75 -1.71 6.75
C VAL A 673 20.46 -0.52 5.84
N PRO A 674 21.37 -0.17 4.93
CA PRO A 674 21.23 0.99 4.03
C PRO A 674 19.94 0.99 3.22
N GLU A 675 19.64 2.09 2.49
CA GLU A 675 18.41 2.30 1.72
C GLU A 675 17.13 2.45 2.57
N GLY A 676 17.16 3.34 3.55
CA GLY A 676 16.05 3.62 4.49
C GLY A 676 14.76 4.11 3.84
N ALA A 677 14.76 4.46 2.55
CA ALA A 677 13.56 4.86 1.82
C ALA A 677 12.54 3.72 1.62
N THR A 678 13.02 2.46 1.64
CA THR A 678 12.17 1.27 1.47
C THR A 678 12.06 0.53 2.80
N PRO A 679 10.85 0.34 3.35
CA PRO A 679 10.66 -0.49 4.55
C PRO A 679 11.11 -1.93 4.30
N LYS A 680 11.87 -2.49 5.24
CA LYS A 680 12.39 -3.86 5.16
C LYS A 680 11.77 -4.70 6.26
N ASP A 681 11.32 -5.89 5.90
CA ASP A 681 10.69 -6.83 6.84
C ASP A 681 11.04 -8.27 6.50
N GLY A 682 10.91 -9.15 7.50
CA GLY A 682 11.09 -10.58 7.36
C GLY A 682 12.31 -11.14 8.10
N PRO A 683 12.25 -12.43 8.51
CA PRO A 683 13.27 -13.05 9.32
C PRO A 683 14.47 -13.56 8.52
N SER A 684 14.40 -13.55 7.18
CA SER A 684 15.36 -14.23 6.28
C SER A 684 16.77 -13.62 6.24
N ALA A 685 17.00 -12.51 6.93
CA ALA A 685 18.33 -11.90 7.09
C ALA A 685 19.07 -12.38 8.36
N GLY A 686 18.49 -13.27 9.16
CA GLY A 686 19.01 -13.68 10.46
C GLY A 686 20.45 -14.19 10.42
N ILE A 687 20.80 -15.07 9.48
CA ILE A 687 22.19 -15.58 9.36
C ILE A 687 23.16 -14.48 8.93
N ALA A 688 22.73 -13.53 8.13
CA ALA A 688 23.56 -12.40 7.72
C ALA A 688 23.80 -11.44 8.89
N MET A 689 22.79 -11.22 9.75
CA MET A 689 22.92 -10.43 10.97
C MET A 689 23.92 -11.06 11.96
N VAL A 690 23.84 -12.39 12.19
CA VAL A 690 24.81 -13.12 13.01
C VAL A 690 26.21 -12.95 12.44
N THR A 691 26.38 -13.13 11.15
CA THR A 691 27.69 -13.02 10.48
C THR A 691 28.27 -11.61 10.65
N ALA A 692 27.47 -10.56 10.49
CA ALA A 692 27.90 -9.18 10.70
C ALA A 692 28.33 -8.94 12.15
N ILE A 693 27.54 -9.37 13.12
CA ILE A 693 27.84 -9.23 14.55
C ILE A 693 29.12 -10.00 14.92
N VAL A 694 29.26 -11.26 14.50
CA VAL A 694 30.46 -12.06 14.76
C VAL A 694 31.68 -11.44 14.10
N SER A 695 31.59 -11.00 12.86
CA SER A 695 32.67 -10.33 12.13
C SER A 695 33.21 -9.13 12.91
N VAL A 696 32.31 -8.25 13.34
CA VAL A 696 32.67 -7.03 14.08
C VAL A 696 33.31 -7.34 15.45
N LEU A 697 32.73 -8.31 16.17
CA LEU A 697 33.23 -8.67 17.50
C LEU A 697 34.56 -9.41 17.47
N THR A 698 34.82 -10.21 16.42
CA THR A 698 36.04 -10.99 16.27
C THR A 698 37.14 -10.29 15.45
N GLY A 699 36.78 -9.17 14.76
CA GLY A 699 37.71 -8.51 13.85
C GLY A 699 38.06 -9.32 12.59
N ILE A 700 37.20 -10.28 12.20
CA ILE A 700 37.41 -11.14 11.03
C ILE A 700 36.56 -10.63 9.87
N PRO A 701 37.16 -10.27 8.72
CA PRO A 701 36.42 -9.78 7.55
C PRO A 701 35.48 -10.84 6.96
N VAL A 702 34.42 -10.36 6.33
CA VAL A 702 33.47 -11.18 5.58
C VAL A 702 33.86 -11.19 4.10
N ARG A 703 33.75 -12.35 3.47
CA ARG A 703 34.03 -12.49 2.03
C ARG A 703 33.00 -11.73 1.20
N LYS A 704 33.47 -10.88 0.31
CA LYS A 704 32.65 -10.03 -0.57
C LYS A 704 31.83 -10.79 -1.61
N ASP A 705 32.33 -11.96 -2.04
CA ASP A 705 31.70 -12.77 -3.09
C ASP A 705 30.66 -13.76 -2.56
N VAL A 706 30.37 -13.71 -1.26
CA VAL A 706 29.40 -14.56 -0.58
C VAL A 706 28.15 -13.77 -0.22
N ALA A 707 26.99 -14.27 -0.63
CA ALA A 707 25.69 -13.77 -0.14
C ALA A 707 24.96 -14.87 0.63
N MET A 708 24.03 -14.50 1.47
CA MET A 708 23.33 -15.44 2.30
C MET A 708 21.88 -15.07 2.57
N THR A 709 21.07 -16.10 2.85
CA THR A 709 19.70 -15.92 3.29
C THR A 709 19.29 -17.08 4.19
N GLY A 710 18.62 -16.79 5.29
CA GLY A 710 18.16 -17.79 6.25
C GLY A 710 17.68 -17.13 7.53
N GLU A 711 16.63 -17.69 8.11
CA GLU A 711 16.19 -17.33 9.45
C GLU A 711 17.02 -18.08 10.48
N ILE A 712 17.24 -17.48 11.64
CA ILE A 712 18.02 -18.08 12.72
C ILE A 712 17.14 -18.37 13.94
N THR A 713 17.43 -19.50 14.60
CA THR A 713 16.92 -19.80 15.96
C THR A 713 17.92 -19.46 17.04
N LEU A 714 17.48 -19.28 18.27
CA LEU A 714 18.35 -19.08 19.45
C LEU A 714 19.35 -20.24 19.71
N ARG A 715 19.18 -21.37 19.01
CA ARG A 715 20.08 -22.54 19.08
C ARG A 715 21.00 -22.62 17.85
N GLY A 716 21.00 -21.63 16.98
CA GLY A 716 21.86 -21.56 15.80
C GLY A 716 21.47 -22.48 14.65
N ARG A 717 20.21 -22.96 14.60
CA ARG A 717 19.67 -23.62 13.41
C ARG A 717 19.27 -22.59 12.38
N VAL A 718 19.45 -22.95 11.11
CA VAL A 718 19.04 -22.15 9.97
C VAL A 718 17.70 -22.67 9.47
N LEU A 719 16.68 -21.82 9.47
CA LEU A 719 15.32 -22.17 9.06
C LEU A 719 15.03 -21.74 7.61
N PRO A 720 14.09 -22.43 6.94
CA PRO A 720 13.76 -22.17 5.53
C PRO A 720 13.14 -20.79 5.31
N ILE A 721 13.29 -20.30 4.07
CA ILE A 721 12.84 -18.98 3.63
C ILE A 721 11.99 -19.07 2.37
N GLY A 722 11.23 -18.03 2.07
CA GLY A 722 10.49 -17.89 0.81
C GLY A 722 11.27 -17.11 -0.26
N GLY A 723 10.84 -17.24 -1.51
CA GLY A 723 11.36 -16.46 -2.64
C GLY A 723 12.80 -16.81 -3.02
N LEU A 724 13.21 -18.08 -2.90
CA LEU A 724 14.58 -18.50 -3.19
C LEU A 724 14.99 -18.19 -4.64
N LYS A 725 14.09 -18.43 -5.60
CA LYS A 725 14.39 -18.18 -7.03
C LYS A 725 14.75 -16.72 -7.28
N GLU A 726 13.95 -15.80 -6.78
CA GLU A 726 14.17 -14.36 -6.93
C GLU A 726 15.46 -13.91 -6.25
N LYS A 727 15.77 -14.46 -5.09
CA LYS A 727 16.99 -14.19 -4.33
C LYS A 727 18.24 -14.67 -5.08
N LEU A 728 18.23 -15.86 -5.64
CA LEU A 728 19.34 -16.39 -6.45
C LEU A 728 19.54 -15.60 -7.75
N LEU A 729 18.43 -15.17 -8.39
CA LEU A 729 18.49 -14.28 -9.55
C LEU A 729 19.11 -12.91 -9.19
N ALA A 730 18.84 -12.39 -8.01
CA ALA A 730 19.46 -11.15 -7.53
C ALA A 730 20.95 -11.35 -7.25
N ALA A 731 21.34 -12.45 -6.62
CA ALA A 731 22.74 -12.79 -6.36
C ALA A 731 23.53 -12.88 -7.67
N LEU A 732 22.99 -13.58 -8.67
CA LEU A 732 23.63 -13.70 -9.99
C LEU A 732 23.78 -12.34 -10.66
N ARG A 733 22.73 -11.51 -10.66
CA ARG A 733 22.77 -10.14 -11.21
C ARG A 733 23.78 -9.25 -10.47
N GLY A 734 23.91 -9.43 -9.17
CA GLY A 734 24.87 -8.69 -8.34
C GLY A 734 26.32 -9.15 -8.48
N GLY A 735 26.59 -10.22 -9.25
CA GLY A 735 27.94 -10.76 -9.44
C GLY A 735 28.44 -11.61 -8.29
N ILE A 736 27.57 -12.03 -7.36
CA ILE A 736 27.90 -12.95 -6.29
C ILE A 736 28.34 -14.29 -6.88
N LYS A 737 29.31 -14.95 -6.25
CA LYS A 737 29.79 -16.26 -6.69
C LYS A 737 29.25 -17.40 -5.85
N LYS A 738 29.09 -17.17 -4.55
CA LYS A 738 28.65 -18.18 -3.60
C LYS A 738 27.41 -17.69 -2.82
N VAL A 739 26.39 -18.55 -2.73
CA VAL A 739 25.17 -18.25 -1.97
C VAL A 739 24.91 -19.34 -0.94
N LEU A 740 24.75 -18.92 0.32
CA LEU A 740 24.38 -19.79 1.42
C LEU A 740 22.85 -19.75 1.58
N ILE A 741 22.25 -20.95 1.53
CA ILE A 741 20.79 -21.12 1.64
C ILE A 741 20.48 -22.11 2.76
N PRO A 742 19.28 -22.08 3.38
CA PRO A 742 18.88 -23.11 4.31
C PRO A 742 18.83 -24.51 3.66
N GLU A 743 19.26 -25.54 4.39
CA GLU A 743 19.24 -26.92 3.91
C GLU A 743 17.85 -27.36 3.45
N GLU A 744 16.81 -26.97 4.18
CA GLU A 744 15.42 -27.31 3.84
C GLU A 744 14.94 -26.68 2.52
N ASN A 745 15.60 -25.62 2.03
CA ASN A 745 15.34 -25.02 0.72
C ASN A 745 16.12 -25.73 -0.43
N ALA A 746 16.93 -26.74 -0.17
CA ALA A 746 17.59 -27.50 -1.23
C ALA A 746 16.59 -28.14 -2.19
N LYS A 747 15.41 -28.52 -1.73
CA LYS A 747 14.30 -29.01 -2.57
C LYS A 747 13.84 -27.98 -3.61
N ASP A 748 13.91 -26.68 -3.27
CA ASP A 748 13.45 -25.61 -4.15
C ASP A 748 14.41 -25.38 -5.34
N LEU A 749 15.64 -25.94 -5.26
CA LEU A 749 16.61 -25.89 -6.35
C LEU A 749 16.14 -26.64 -7.62
N ALA A 750 15.19 -27.55 -7.48
CA ALA A 750 14.52 -28.17 -8.63
C ALA A 750 13.77 -27.18 -9.51
N GLU A 751 13.39 -26.02 -8.95
CA GLU A 751 12.67 -24.95 -9.68
C GLU A 751 13.58 -23.86 -10.24
N ILE A 752 14.87 -23.91 -9.93
CA ILE A 752 15.86 -22.93 -10.34
C ILE A 752 16.37 -23.26 -11.75
N PRO A 753 16.41 -22.31 -12.67
CA PRO A 753 16.96 -22.51 -14.00
C PRO A 753 18.43 -22.97 -13.97
N ASP A 754 18.80 -23.84 -14.90
CA ASP A 754 20.16 -24.41 -14.92
C ASP A 754 21.26 -23.35 -15.13
N ASN A 755 20.98 -22.31 -15.90
CA ASN A 755 21.91 -21.20 -16.09
C ASN A 755 22.23 -20.47 -14.77
N VAL A 756 21.32 -20.43 -13.81
CA VAL A 756 21.57 -19.87 -12.47
C VAL A 756 22.40 -20.84 -11.64
N LYS A 757 22.03 -22.12 -11.63
CA LYS A 757 22.76 -23.17 -10.90
C LYS A 757 24.20 -23.34 -11.37
N ASN A 758 24.46 -23.20 -12.66
CA ASN A 758 25.79 -23.35 -13.23
C ASN A 758 26.71 -22.14 -13.00
N ASN A 759 26.13 -20.97 -12.70
CA ASN A 759 26.89 -19.73 -12.48
C ASN A 759 26.99 -19.29 -11.02
N LEU A 760 26.36 -20.02 -10.09
CA LEU A 760 26.39 -19.75 -8.66
C LEU A 760 26.80 -21.04 -7.92
N GLU A 761 27.76 -20.93 -7.01
CA GLU A 761 28.01 -21.98 -6.01
C GLU A 761 26.95 -21.86 -4.91
N ILE A 762 25.95 -22.74 -4.94
CA ILE A 762 24.86 -22.74 -3.96
C ILE A 762 25.16 -23.76 -2.87
N VAL A 763 25.31 -23.30 -1.64
CA VAL A 763 25.69 -24.14 -0.48
C VAL A 763 24.51 -24.20 0.50
N PRO A 764 23.86 -25.36 0.64
CA PRO A 764 22.90 -25.61 1.71
C PRO A 764 23.61 -25.64 3.07
N VAL A 765 23.02 -24.97 4.07
CA VAL A 765 23.54 -24.88 5.45
C VAL A 765 22.42 -25.12 6.44
N SER A 766 22.75 -25.86 7.51
CA SER A 766 21.79 -26.19 8.56
C SER A 766 22.06 -25.47 9.88
N ARG A 767 23.30 -25.00 10.06
CA ARG A 767 23.76 -24.35 11.30
C ARG A 767 24.63 -23.12 11.01
N VAL A 768 24.60 -22.17 11.93
CA VAL A 768 25.41 -20.94 11.88
C VAL A 768 26.91 -21.22 11.76
N GLY A 769 27.45 -22.26 12.41
CA GLY A 769 28.86 -22.61 12.27
C GLY A 769 29.28 -22.92 10.82
N GLU A 770 28.40 -23.50 10.02
CA GLU A 770 28.61 -23.73 8.58
C GLU A 770 28.58 -22.41 7.83
N VAL A 771 27.61 -21.53 8.17
CA VAL A 771 27.51 -20.19 7.55
C VAL A 771 28.81 -19.42 7.76
N LEU A 772 29.32 -19.33 8.98
CA LEU A 772 30.53 -18.59 9.32
C LEU A 772 31.79 -19.16 8.61
N ARG A 773 31.87 -20.49 8.47
CA ARG A 773 32.97 -21.14 7.74
C ARG A 773 33.05 -20.71 6.29
N HIS A 774 31.91 -20.50 5.63
CA HIS A 774 31.87 -20.07 4.25
C HIS A 774 31.93 -18.56 4.07
N ALA A 775 31.38 -17.81 5.03
CA ALA A 775 31.22 -16.35 4.94
C ALA A 775 32.47 -15.59 5.42
N LEU A 776 33.12 -16.05 6.48
CA LEU A 776 34.30 -15.38 7.02
C LEU A 776 35.58 -15.79 6.29
N VAL A 777 36.57 -14.90 6.27
CA VAL A 777 37.89 -15.17 5.68
C VAL A 777 38.58 -16.30 6.45
N ARG A 778 38.44 -16.36 7.77
CA ARG A 778 38.88 -17.44 8.65
C ARG A 778 37.86 -17.69 9.76
N MET A 779 37.83 -18.88 10.31
CA MET A 779 36.97 -19.18 11.47
C MET A 779 37.50 -18.50 12.74
N PRO A 780 36.60 -18.02 13.61
CA PRO A 780 36.99 -17.64 14.97
C PRO A 780 37.51 -18.85 15.72
N GLU A 781 38.52 -18.65 16.59
CA GLU A 781 39.07 -19.69 17.45
C GLU A 781 38.39 -19.60 18.82
N PRO A 782 37.87 -20.72 19.35
CA PRO A 782 37.29 -20.73 20.69
C PRO A 782 38.32 -20.35 21.76
N ILE A 783 37.86 -19.72 22.83
CA ILE A 783 38.68 -19.37 23.98
C ILE A 783 38.16 -20.07 25.21
N GLU A 784 39.09 -20.40 26.18
CA GLU A 784 38.68 -20.78 27.50
C GLU A 784 38.45 -19.51 28.33
N TRP A 785 37.25 -19.35 28.84
CA TRP A 785 36.88 -18.21 29.69
C TRP A 785 36.46 -18.70 31.07
N THR A 786 37.20 -18.30 32.11
CA THR A 786 36.82 -18.41 33.48
C THR A 786 36.46 -17.03 34.02
N GLU A 787 35.26 -16.86 34.60
CA GLU A 787 34.94 -15.65 35.35
C GLU A 787 35.96 -15.48 36.48
N THR A 788 36.94 -14.59 36.27
CA THR A 788 37.71 -14.04 37.38
C THR A 788 36.76 -13.12 38.13
N GLU A 789 36.35 -13.53 39.33
CA GLU A 789 35.68 -12.64 40.29
C GLU A 789 36.52 -11.37 40.40
N THR A 790 36.10 -10.29 39.83
CA THR A 790 36.61 -8.95 40.14
C THR A 790 36.27 -8.71 41.60
N SER A 791 37.22 -9.04 42.48
CA SER A 791 37.15 -8.63 43.88
C SER A 791 36.89 -7.14 43.92
N SER A 792 35.74 -6.77 44.42
CA SER A 792 35.45 -5.41 44.83
C SER A 792 36.53 -4.98 45.78
N ALA A 793 37.43 -4.10 45.29
CA ALA A 793 38.39 -3.44 46.16
C ALA A 793 37.59 -2.78 47.32
N ALA A 794 37.73 -3.37 48.49
CA ALA A 794 37.19 -2.86 49.69
C ALA A 794 37.76 -1.45 49.95
N VAL A 795 36.89 -0.47 50.05
CA VAL A 795 37.24 0.82 50.64
C VAL A 795 37.51 0.60 52.11
N PRO A 796 38.66 1.00 52.65
CA PRO A 796 38.91 0.87 54.09
C PRO A 796 38.12 1.91 54.86
N GLY A 797 37.34 1.45 55.77
CA GLY A 797 36.99 1.90 57.08
C GLY A 797 36.63 3.32 57.37
N ALA A 798 35.44 3.48 57.91
CA ALA A 798 35.19 4.34 59.09
C ALA A 798 34.05 3.72 59.92
N GLY A 799 34.36 3.42 61.11
CA GLY A 799 33.84 3.24 62.44
C GLY A 799 32.33 3.04 62.65
N ASP A 800 32.10 1.97 63.40
CA ASP A 800 31.15 1.75 64.49
C ASP A 800 29.94 2.71 64.63
N GLU A 801 28.75 2.14 64.70
CA GLU A 801 27.92 2.01 65.88
C GLU A 801 26.57 1.35 65.63
N ASP A 802 26.35 0.25 66.39
CA ASP A 802 25.10 -0.32 66.89
C ASP A 802 23.74 0.18 66.38
N THR A 803 22.90 -0.75 65.97
CA THR A 803 21.81 -1.29 66.75
C THR A 803 20.94 -2.27 65.96
N ALA A 804 20.61 -3.35 66.64
CA ALA A 804 19.72 -4.42 66.25
C ALA A 804 18.26 -4.01 66.08
N ALA A 805 17.51 -4.66 65.15
CA ALA A 805 16.20 -5.28 65.38
C ALA A 805 15.64 -5.83 64.09
N THR A 806 15.63 -7.08 63.90
CA THR A 806 14.55 -8.09 63.95
C THR A 806 13.23 -7.71 63.22
N VAL A 807 12.84 -8.63 62.30
CA VAL A 807 11.57 -9.33 62.10
C VAL A 807 11.03 -9.20 60.67
N ALA A 808 11.16 -10.28 59.97
CA ALA A 808 10.23 -11.16 59.26
C ALA A 808 8.82 -10.62 58.87
N HIS A 809 8.49 -10.64 57.61
CA HIS A 809 7.55 -11.54 56.94
C HIS A 809 7.55 -11.26 55.44
#